data_c60c635b76887ea4a126728edff5da3a
#
_entry.id   c60c635b76887ea4a126728edff5da3a
#
_cell.length_a   1.000
_cell.length_b   1.000
_cell.length_c   1.000
_cell.angle_alpha   90.00
_cell.angle_beta   90.00
_cell.angle_gamma   90.00
#
_symmetry.space_group_name_H-M   'P 1'
#
loop_
_entity.id
_entity.type
_entity.pdbx_description
1 polymer ?
#
loop_
_entity_poly.entity_id
_entity_poly.type
_entity_poly.pdbx_seq_one_letter_code
_entity_poly.pdbx_strand_id
1 'polypeptide(L)'
;MKNPNWRKCILRADSRDIIKCIPDNSVDFILTDPPYNLGQHSTGNIPLPGRTAMNNDVAEWDMIDFNPEEWADEFIRILKPTGNLFIFTSYNQIGRWYNCLDHKFDTSNFMIWHKTNPAPKIFKAGFLNSCEMIFICWNKKHTWNFISQAEMHNFIESSICMKPERLSNPRHPAQKPIVILKKMIEIASNENDIVFDPFMGVGSIGVAALDLNRRFIGVELDETYFEAAKKRIDTVLSQGNLFTLPISDTHTHIQETDIFMASEPLEIAESPIREINLFFGKEVEAIHNTEAHKSIESGLAPIIKWPGGKEKELKYILPNAPSFKRFIEPFVGGGSVFMGIEAEKYFINDFSAELIELYHCIDKSDKEFFRYAEMMDDSWNKSVDFFSNNPQLVETYVGYRNEQIGKGELKEFIHTFCQNNKQSILEIIGNEFSSLPCVLLKEVETNLFRKMVRMHELEKEKHILPDADLNDNIETAIKSAVYMNYRYLYNCQEITNNNPKLHCALFFFMRNYAYSGMFRYSSKGEFNVPYGGIAYNSKLLNKKLHYYKSKELISHFKKTKIYNLDFEQFLRTIKPKENDFIFLDPPYDSEFSTYAQNAFTRDDQKRLADYLINECKAKWMMIIKNTDFIYGLYDKEGVNIRTFDKEYVVSFMNRNDKKVTHLLITNY
;
A
#
# COMPACT_ATOMS: atom_id res chain seq x y z
N MET A 1 5.45 38.95 9.79
CA MET A 1 5.45 39.16 11.26
C MET A 1 5.39 37.79 11.93
N LYS A 2 6.37 37.46 12.75
CA LYS A 2 6.34 36.19 13.54
C LYS A 2 5.13 36.27 14.47
N ASN A 3 4.18 35.36 14.37
CA ASN A 3 3.12 35.24 15.36
C ASN A 3 3.71 34.47 16.56
N PRO A 4 4.12 35.10 17.66
CA PRO A 4 4.79 34.42 18.77
C PRO A 4 3.86 33.51 19.58
N ASN A 5 2.58 33.52 19.31
CA ASN A 5 1.56 32.87 20.13
C ASN A 5 0.89 31.63 19.51
N TRP A 6 1.47 31.03 18.44
CA TRP A 6 0.89 29.82 17.91
C TRP A 6 1.11 28.63 18.85
N ARG A 7 0.13 27.77 18.96
CA ARG A 7 0.17 26.56 19.81
C ARG A 7 0.14 25.26 19.02
N LYS A 8 -0.47 25.26 17.82
CA LYS A 8 -0.58 24.06 16.98
C LYS A 8 -0.38 24.38 15.50
N CYS A 9 0.17 23.38 14.80
CA CYS A 9 0.14 23.26 13.34
C CYS A 9 -0.18 21.79 13.03
N ILE A 10 -1.35 21.53 12.47
CA ILE A 10 -1.75 20.16 12.08
C ILE A 10 -2.09 20.16 10.60
N LEU A 11 -1.53 19.23 9.86
CA LEU A 11 -1.57 19.20 8.40
C LEU A 11 -2.10 17.87 7.91
N ARG A 12 -3.02 17.93 6.94
CA ARG A 12 -3.43 16.75 6.17
C ARG A 12 -2.51 16.64 4.96
N ALA A 13 -1.50 15.79 5.05
CA ALA A 13 -0.47 15.64 4.02
C ALA A 13 0.30 14.33 4.17
N ASP A 14 1.12 14.02 3.18
CA ASP A 14 2.15 13.01 3.35
C ASP A 14 3.30 13.56 4.21
N SER A 15 3.59 12.89 5.30
CA SER A 15 4.60 13.33 6.26
C SER A 15 6.01 13.38 5.66
N ARG A 16 6.28 12.59 4.61
CA ARG A 16 7.56 12.61 3.87
C ARG A 16 7.82 13.93 3.17
N ASP A 17 6.77 14.64 2.78
CA ASP A 17 6.89 15.95 2.14
C ASP A 17 7.00 17.06 3.18
N ILE A 18 6.19 16.96 4.24
CA ILE A 18 6.18 17.96 5.31
C ILE A 18 7.49 17.99 6.09
N ILE A 19 8.08 16.82 6.41
CA ILE A 19 9.31 16.77 7.20
C ILE A 19 10.47 17.50 6.52
N LYS A 20 10.55 17.46 5.19
CA LYS A 20 11.56 18.17 4.39
C LYS A 20 11.42 19.70 4.49
N CYS A 21 10.23 20.19 4.76
CA CYS A 21 9.94 21.61 4.92
C CYS A 21 10.26 22.13 6.34
N ILE A 22 10.40 21.23 7.33
CA ILE A 22 10.77 21.59 8.69
C ILE A 22 12.25 22.00 8.72
N PRO A 23 12.61 23.18 9.28
CA PRO A 23 13.99 23.61 9.35
C PRO A 23 14.86 22.71 10.22
N ASP A 24 16.16 22.67 9.91
CA ASP A 24 17.16 21.98 10.72
C ASP A 24 17.14 22.52 12.15
N ASN A 25 17.34 21.65 13.13
CA ASN A 25 17.47 22.01 14.56
C ASN A 25 16.31 22.86 15.08
N SER A 26 15.08 22.57 14.66
CA SER A 26 13.90 23.38 15.02
C SER A 26 12.91 22.70 15.96
N VAL A 27 12.95 21.37 16.07
CA VAL A 27 12.06 20.56 16.90
C VAL A 27 12.73 20.18 18.21
N ASP A 28 12.03 20.31 19.32
CA ASP A 28 12.55 20.00 20.66
C ASP A 28 12.34 18.52 21.02
N PHE A 29 11.23 17.94 20.62
CA PHE A 29 10.90 16.56 20.92
C PHE A 29 10.15 15.91 19.78
N ILE A 30 10.63 14.77 19.32
CA ILE A 30 9.89 13.88 18.40
C ILE A 30 9.34 12.72 19.22
N LEU A 31 8.01 12.65 19.31
CA LEU A 31 7.29 11.53 19.91
C LEU A 31 6.33 11.00 18.86
N THR A 32 6.48 9.73 18.48
CA THR A 32 5.74 9.23 17.31
C THR A 32 5.44 7.73 17.39
N ASP A 33 4.36 7.32 16.72
CA ASP A 33 3.85 5.95 16.66
C ASP A 33 3.71 5.51 15.19
N PRO A 34 4.83 5.22 14.49
CA PRO A 34 4.80 4.85 13.08
C PRO A 34 4.16 3.48 12.84
N PRO A 35 3.77 3.14 11.60
CA PRO A 35 3.30 1.81 11.24
C PRO A 35 4.24 0.68 11.65
N TYR A 36 3.70 -0.42 12.18
CA TYR A 36 4.47 -1.55 12.72
C TYR A 36 4.73 -2.68 11.73
N ASN A 37 4.20 -2.60 10.51
CA ASN A 37 4.28 -3.66 9.49
C ASN A 37 3.68 -5.00 9.97
N LEU A 38 2.53 -4.95 10.62
CA LEU A 38 1.87 -6.12 11.20
C LEU A 38 0.91 -6.86 10.26
N GLY A 39 0.91 -6.54 8.97
CA GLY A 39 -0.01 -7.10 7.97
C GLY A 39 -0.10 -8.64 7.95
N GLN A 40 0.99 -9.33 8.31
CA GLN A 40 1.01 -10.80 8.45
C GLN A 40 0.20 -11.32 9.65
N HIS A 41 -0.24 -10.45 10.57
CA HIS A 41 -1.02 -10.79 11.76
C HIS A 41 -2.50 -10.43 11.64
N SER A 42 -2.95 -9.94 10.47
CA SER A 42 -4.36 -9.71 10.19
C SER A 42 -5.12 -11.04 10.19
N THR A 43 -6.05 -11.19 11.11
CA THR A 43 -6.81 -12.44 11.31
C THR A 43 -8.32 -12.29 11.17
N GLY A 44 -8.79 -11.13 10.69
CA GLY A 44 -10.22 -10.87 10.48
C GLY A 44 -11.01 -10.59 11.77
N ASN A 45 -12.32 -10.67 11.68
CA ASN A 45 -13.21 -10.52 12.82
C ASN A 45 -13.15 -11.75 13.72
N ILE A 46 -12.75 -11.55 14.98
CA ILE A 46 -12.70 -12.61 15.99
C ILE A 46 -13.99 -12.58 16.80
N PRO A 47 -14.86 -13.61 16.72
CA PRO A 47 -16.06 -13.69 17.52
C PRO A 47 -15.71 -13.91 18.99
N LEU A 48 -16.33 -13.12 19.89
CA LEU A 48 -16.20 -13.26 21.34
C LEU A 48 -17.49 -13.83 21.91
N PRO A 49 -17.44 -14.90 22.70
CA PRO A 49 -18.65 -15.45 23.34
C PRO A 49 -19.39 -14.39 24.14
N GLY A 50 -20.67 -14.13 23.83
CA GLY A 50 -21.52 -13.17 24.51
C GLY A 50 -21.19 -11.70 24.31
N ARG A 51 -20.35 -11.35 23.31
CA ARG A 51 -19.96 -9.97 22.97
C ARG A 51 -19.93 -9.76 21.46
N THR A 52 -19.95 -8.50 21.03
CA THR A 52 -19.73 -8.13 19.63
C THR A 52 -18.35 -8.66 19.15
N ALA A 53 -18.30 -9.23 17.96
CA ALA A 53 -17.06 -9.70 17.36
C ALA A 53 -15.99 -8.59 17.37
N MET A 54 -14.76 -8.96 17.70
CA MET A 54 -13.63 -8.04 17.69
C MET A 54 -12.98 -8.09 16.31
N ASN A 55 -12.98 -6.97 15.61
CA ASN A 55 -12.19 -6.85 14.40
C ASN A 55 -10.70 -6.83 14.77
N ASN A 56 -9.95 -7.80 14.29
CA ASN A 56 -8.50 -7.95 14.46
C ASN A 56 -7.75 -7.72 13.15
N ASP A 57 -8.42 -7.13 12.15
CA ASP A 57 -7.73 -6.73 10.94
C ASP A 57 -6.75 -5.62 11.27
N VAL A 58 -5.55 -5.79 10.78
CA VAL A 58 -4.53 -4.76 10.77
C VAL A 58 -5.00 -3.67 9.80
N ALA A 59 -4.95 -2.43 10.23
CA ALA A 59 -5.37 -1.30 9.41
C ALA A 59 -4.53 -1.22 8.12
N GLU A 60 -5.13 -0.73 7.03
CA GLU A 60 -4.45 -0.65 5.72
C GLU A 60 -3.12 0.10 5.79
N TRP A 61 -3.01 1.13 6.63
CA TRP A 61 -1.77 1.88 6.86
C TRP A 61 -0.68 1.06 7.58
N ASP A 62 -1.03 0.01 8.35
CA ASP A 62 -0.06 -0.87 9.02
C ASP A 62 0.30 -2.10 8.14
N MET A 63 -0.31 -2.20 6.97
CA MET A 63 0.07 -3.15 5.91
C MET A 63 1.15 -2.60 4.97
N ILE A 64 1.51 -1.32 5.12
CA ILE A 64 2.55 -0.65 4.34
C ILE A 64 3.91 -1.13 4.87
N ASP A 65 4.84 -1.41 3.96
CA ASP A 65 6.24 -1.70 4.32
C ASP A 65 6.92 -0.39 4.77
N PHE A 66 6.69 -0.03 6.04
CA PHE A 66 7.29 1.14 6.65
C PHE A 66 8.79 0.90 6.85
N ASN A 67 9.59 1.85 6.39
CA ASN A 67 11.05 1.74 6.40
C ASN A 67 11.67 2.79 7.35
N PRO A 68 12.16 2.40 8.55
CA PRO A 68 12.81 3.31 9.49
C PRO A 68 13.96 4.12 8.92
N GLU A 69 14.74 3.54 7.99
CA GLU A 69 15.92 4.17 7.39
C GLU A 69 15.55 5.44 6.57
N GLU A 70 14.34 5.52 6.05
CA GLU A 70 13.86 6.71 5.30
C GLU A 70 13.59 7.92 6.21
N TRP A 71 13.40 7.70 7.53
CA TRP A 71 13.03 8.72 8.50
C TRP A 71 14.20 9.14 9.40
N ALA A 72 15.17 8.25 9.61
CA ALA A 72 16.22 8.45 10.58
C ALA A 72 17.02 9.74 10.34
N ASP A 73 17.44 10.01 9.10
CA ASP A 73 18.24 11.19 8.76
C ASP A 73 17.43 12.49 8.90
N GLU A 74 16.17 12.47 8.52
CA GLU A 74 15.27 13.61 8.64
C GLU A 74 14.95 13.90 10.12
N PHE A 75 14.72 12.89 10.95
CA PHE A 75 14.52 13.07 12.38
C PHE A 75 15.72 13.74 13.04
N ILE A 76 16.93 13.30 12.68
CA ILE A 76 18.16 13.90 13.20
C ILE A 76 18.31 15.33 12.70
N ARG A 77 18.05 15.61 11.43
CA ARG A 77 18.18 16.94 10.83
C ARG A 77 17.30 17.98 11.52
N ILE A 78 16.03 17.64 11.75
CA ILE A 78 15.06 18.58 12.33
C ILE A 78 15.19 18.73 13.84
N LEU A 79 15.72 17.71 14.54
CA LEU A 79 15.82 17.68 15.99
C LEU A 79 16.92 18.63 16.46
N LYS A 80 16.63 19.43 17.48
CA LYS A 80 17.64 20.27 18.14
C LYS A 80 18.72 19.41 18.80
N PRO A 81 19.95 19.91 18.97
CA PRO A 81 21.00 19.20 19.71
C PRO A 81 20.61 18.82 21.15
N THR A 82 19.67 19.56 21.74
CA THR A 82 19.11 19.32 23.09
C THR A 82 17.81 18.49 23.03
N GLY A 83 17.38 18.09 21.86
CA GLY A 83 16.10 17.40 21.64
C GLY A 83 16.17 15.92 21.94
N ASN A 84 14.99 15.32 22.09
CA ASN A 84 14.80 13.90 22.34
C ASN A 84 13.98 13.24 21.22
N LEU A 85 14.23 11.97 20.96
CA LEU A 85 13.50 11.17 19.97
C LEU A 85 12.94 9.90 20.63
N PHE A 86 11.61 9.79 20.73
CA PHE A 86 10.93 8.62 21.27
C PHE A 86 10.02 8.02 20.19
N ILE A 87 10.22 6.74 19.85
CA ILE A 87 9.50 6.04 18.79
C ILE A 87 8.84 4.79 19.36
N PHE A 88 7.51 4.75 19.34
CA PHE A 88 6.79 3.50 19.57
C PHE A 88 7.16 2.50 18.49
N THR A 89 7.42 1.27 18.86
CA THR A 89 7.90 0.27 17.91
C THR A 89 7.47 -1.14 18.32
N SER A 90 7.47 -2.02 17.34
CA SER A 90 7.19 -3.44 17.52
C SER A 90 8.47 -4.27 17.53
N TYR A 91 8.35 -5.51 17.99
CA TYR A 91 9.48 -6.47 18.08
C TYR A 91 10.15 -6.74 16.72
N ASN A 92 9.44 -6.57 15.61
CA ASN A 92 9.97 -6.77 14.26
C ASN A 92 10.71 -5.54 13.70
N GLN A 93 10.55 -4.36 14.31
CA GLN A 93 11.11 -3.10 13.83
C GLN A 93 12.19 -2.51 14.75
N ILE A 94 12.23 -2.89 16.03
CA ILE A 94 13.16 -2.29 16.99
C ILE A 94 14.62 -2.43 16.57
N GLY A 95 14.99 -3.58 15.99
CA GLY A 95 16.35 -3.80 15.47
C GLY A 95 16.70 -2.88 14.30
N ARG A 96 15.75 -2.53 13.46
CA ARG A 96 15.94 -1.60 12.34
C ARG A 96 16.14 -0.18 12.85
N TRP A 97 15.30 0.28 13.77
CA TRP A 97 15.47 1.57 14.43
C TRP A 97 16.83 1.67 15.15
N TYR A 98 17.20 0.64 15.90
CA TYR A 98 18.50 0.57 16.55
C TYR A 98 19.64 0.72 15.53
N ASN A 99 19.63 -0.06 14.47
CA ASN A 99 20.69 -0.06 13.45
C ASN A 99 20.84 1.27 12.73
N CYS A 100 19.77 2.03 12.51
CA CYS A 100 19.86 3.30 11.79
C CYS A 100 20.07 4.52 12.71
N LEU A 101 19.85 4.41 14.03
CA LEU A 101 19.89 5.54 14.96
C LEU A 101 20.98 5.45 16.03
N ASP A 102 21.35 4.25 16.52
CA ASP A 102 22.26 4.09 17.67
C ASP A 102 23.59 4.83 17.50
N HIS A 103 24.21 4.71 16.34
CA HIS A 103 25.49 5.35 16.04
C HIS A 103 25.39 6.86 15.73
N LYS A 104 24.19 7.43 15.71
CA LYS A 104 23.92 8.84 15.37
C LYS A 104 23.57 9.68 16.60
N PHE A 105 23.33 9.05 17.73
CA PHE A 105 23.07 9.68 19.02
C PHE A 105 24.11 9.29 20.05
N ASP A 106 24.34 10.16 21.05
CA ASP A 106 25.26 9.81 22.15
C ASP A 106 24.75 8.66 23.01
N THR A 107 23.42 8.47 23.06
CA THR A 107 22.79 7.41 23.85
C THR A 107 21.51 6.94 23.20
N SER A 108 21.36 5.61 23.14
CA SER A 108 20.13 4.93 22.77
C SER A 108 19.69 4.00 23.90
N ASN A 109 18.42 3.94 24.16
CA ASN A 109 17.80 3.10 25.18
C ASN A 109 16.41 2.64 24.71
N PHE A 110 15.73 1.85 25.52
CA PHE A 110 14.33 1.51 25.30
C PHE A 110 13.52 1.62 26.57
N MET A 111 12.22 1.89 26.43
CA MET A 111 11.22 1.84 27.46
C MET A 111 10.18 0.78 27.11
N ILE A 112 9.60 0.15 28.09
CA ILE A 112 8.51 -0.82 27.92
C ILE A 112 7.22 -0.22 28.50
N TRP A 113 6.19 -0.18 27.66
CA TRP A 113 4.82 0.05 28.13
C TRP A 113 4.12 -1.30 28.32
N HIS A 114 3.84 -1.64 29.58
CA HIS A 114 3.05 -2.82 29.94
C HIS A 114 1.57 -2.48 30.04
N LYS A 115 0.77 -3.18 29.23
CA LYS A 115 -0.67 -3.05 29.20
C LYS A 115 -1.29 -3.93 30.27
N THR A 116 -1.93 -3.33 31.30
CA THR A 116 -2.55 -4.10 32.40
C THR A 116 -3.79 -4.88 31.96
N ASN A 117 -4.40 -4.50 30.81
CA ASN A 117 -5.57 -5.15 30.21
C ASN A 117 -5.37 -5.39 28.71
N PRO A 118 -4.36 -6.16 28.28
CA PRO A 118 -4.10 -6.41 26.87
C PRO A 118 -5.26 -7.12 26.21
N ALA A 119 -5.35 -7.01 24.88
CA ALA A 119 -6.34 -7.75 24.11
C ALA A 119 -6.18 -9.27 24.35
N PRO A 120 -7.27 -10.01 24.59
CA PRO A 120 -7.21 -11.43 24.87
C PRO A 120 -6.68 -12.21 23.66
N LYS A 121 -5.84 -13.20 23.92
CA LYS A 121 -5.35 -14.10 22.88
C LYS A 121 -6.29 -15.29 22.75
N ILE A 122 -7.18 -15.24 21.78
CA ILE A 122 -8.27 -16.19 21.61
C ILE A 122 -7.75 -17.60 21.30
N PHE A 123 -6.67 -17.68 20.52
CA PHE A 123 -6.09 -18.96 20.11
C PHE A 123 -5.17 -19.63 21.13
N LYS A 124 -5.07 -19.13 22.35
CA LYS A 124 -4.25 -19.69 23.46
C LYS A 124 -2.85 -20.16 23.05
N ALA A 125 -2.31 -19.64 21.94
CA ALA A 125 -0.98 -19.97 21.43
C ALA A 125 -0.03 -18.80 21.69
N GLY A 126 1.04 -19.03 22.45
CA GLY A 126 2.04 -18.04 22.82
C GLY A 126 1.56 -17.04 23.90
N PHE A 127 2.41 -16.05 24.19
CA PHE A 127 2.14 -15.02 25.19
C PHE A 127 1.14 -13.97 24.73
N LEU A 128 0.46 -13.30 25.64
CA LEU A 128 -0.31 -12.09 25.36
C LEU A 128 0.63 -10.97 24.87
N ASN A 129 0.17 -10.17 23.92
CA ASN A 129 0.87 -8.95 23.48
C ASN A 129 0.62 -7.83 24.51
N SER A 130 1.12 -8.02 25.74
CA SER A 130 0.95 -7.11 26.85
C SER A 130 1.96 -5.98 26.89
N CYS A 131 3.06 -6.06 26.10
CA CYS A 131 4.09 -5.05 26.08
C CYS A 131 4.22 -4.40 24.70
N GLU A 132 4.43 -3.09 24.69
CA GLU A 132 4.94 -2.33 23.55
C GLU A 132 6.29 -1.73 23.92
N MET A 133 7.17 -1.60 22.93
CA MET A 133 8.50 -1.04 23.11
C MET A 133 8.51 0.38 22.58
N ILE A 134 9.24 1.25 23.28
CA ILE A 134 9.53 2.62 22.84
C ILE A 134 11.04 2.73 22.72
N PHE A 135 11.54 2.99 21.52
CA PHE A 135 12.95 3.25 21.27
C PHE A 135 13.23 4.72 21.56
N ILE A 136 14.29 4.99 22.33
CA ILE A 136 14.59 6.32 22.87
C ILE A 136 16.01 6.69 22.51
N CYS A 137 16.22 7.90 21.94
CA CYS A 137 17.52 8.42 21.59
C CYS A 137 17.68 9.86 22.09
N TRP A 138 18.89 10.21 22.55
CA TRP A 138 19.24 11.57 22.94
C TRP A 138 20.75 11.82 22.85
N ASN A 139 21.10 13.12 22.78
CA ASN A 139 22.49 13.59 22.84
C ASN A 139 22.85 14.14 24.22
N LYS A 140 24.15 14.32 24.48
CA LYS A 140 24.63 15.05 25.67
C LYS A 140 23.97 16.43 25.72
N LYS A 141 23.55 16.86 26.90
CA LYS A 141 22.82 18.12 27.16
C LYS A 141 21.37 18.13 26.65
N HIS A 142 20.75 16.97 26.41
CA HIS A 142 19.33 16.88 26.11
C HIS A 142 18.46 17.41 27.25
N THR A 143 17.26 17.81 26.92
CA THR A 143 16.24 18.20 27.91
C THR A 143 15.77 16.95 28.64
N TRP A 144 15.92 16.91 29.97
CA TRP A 144 15.49 15.80 30.79
C TRP A 144 15.02 16.25 32.16
N ASN A 145 13.71 16.17 32.39
CA ASN A 145 13.07 16.58 33.62
C ASN A 145 12.98 15.35 34.55
N PHE A 146 13.98 15.17 35.40
CA PHE A 146 14.03 14.07 36.33
C PHE A 146 13.04 14.29 37.49
N ILE A 147 12.03 13.41 37.61
CA ILE A 147 10.99 13.54 38.65
C ILE A 147 11.46 12.95 39.96
N SER A 148 11.67 11.63 40.02
CA SER A 148 12.18 10.91 41.18
C SER A 148 12.69 9.52 40.77
N GLN A 149 13.48 8.88 41.61
CA GLN A 149 13.95 7.51 41.37
C GLN A 149 12.80 6.50 41.19
N ALA A 150 11.69 6.69 41.90
CA ALA A 150 10.51 5.82 41.83
C ALA A 150 9.69 6.03 40.52
N GLU A 151 9.77 7.22 39.91
CA GLU A 151 9.01 7.58 38.71
C GLU A 151 9.79 7.37 37.39
N MET A 152 11.11 7.33 37.48
CA MET A 152 11.99 7.33 36.29
C MET A 152 12.43 5.93 35.86
N HIS A 153 11.57 4.94 36.05
CA HIS A 153 11.80 3.61 35.49
C HIS A 153 11.54 3.60 33.98
N ASN A 154 12.35 2.87 33.24
CA ASN A 154 12.12 2.61 31.80
C ASN A 154 11.02 1.55 31.56
N PHE A 155 10.04 1.53 32.44
CA PHE A 155 8.89 0.64 32.47
C PHE A 155 7.65 1.42 32.94
N ILE A 156 6.61 1.46 32.09
CA ILE A 156 5.38 2.15 32.40
C ILE A 156 4.23 1.13 32.37
N GLU A 157 3.37 1.14 33.37
CA GLU A 157 2.15 0.36 33.39
C GLU A 157 0.91 1.24 33.23
N SER A 158 0.04 0.86 32.32
CA SER A 158 -1.29 1.44 32.20
C SER A 158 -2.26 0.51 31.49
N SER A 159 -3.56 0.80 31.57
CA SER A 159 -4.53 0.18 30.68
C SER A 159 -4.32 0.66 29.23
N ILE A 160 -4.76 -0.14 28.25
CA ILE A 160 -4.97 0.35 26.89
C ILE A 160 -6.02 1.47 26.90
N CYS A 161 -6.02 2.30 25.87
CA CYS A 161 -7.00 3.37 25.74
C CYS A 161 -8.44 2.84 25.81
N MET A 162 -9.22 3.28 26.81
CA MET A 162 -10.58 2.86 27.09
C MET A 162 -11.56 4.03 26.98
N LYS A 163 -12.86 3.77 26.90
CA LYS A 163 -13.88 4.84 26.98
C LYS A 163 -13.81 5.54 28.36
N PRO A 164 -14.00 6.88 28.43
CA PRO A 164 -14.44 7.79 27.35
C PRO A 164 -13.35 8.28 26.39
N GLU A 165 -12.07 8.07 26.70
CA GLU A 165 -10.94 8.58 25.91
C GLU A 165 -10.86 7.93 24.52
N ARG A 166 -11.15 6.62 24.44
CA ARG A 166 -11.11 5.87 23.19
C ARG A 166 -12.24 6.28 22.27
N LEU A 167 -11.90 6.75 21.08
CA LEU A 167 -12.88 7.11 20.06
C LEU A 167 -13.67 5.88 19.57
N SER A 168 -14.96 6.07 19.37
CA SER A 168 -15.87 5.05 18.83
C SER A 168 -16.06 5.23 17.32
N ASN A 169 -15.98 6.46 16.82
CA ASN A 169 -16.09 6.83 15.41
C ASN A 169 -15.25 8.10 15.14
N PRO A 170 -14.22 8.03 14.31
CA PRO A 170 -13.63 6.80 13.78
C PRO A 170 -12.94 5.98 14.89
N ARG A 171 -13.01 4.67 14.78
CA ARG A 171 -12.26 3.80 15.69
C ARG A 171 -10.83 3.66 15.18
N HIS A 172 -9.88 4.17 15.95
CA HIS A 172 -8.45 3.94 15.66
C HIS A 172 -7.96 2.68 16.40
N PRO A 173 -7.42 1.67 15.72
CA PRO A 173 -7.04 0.40 16.36
C PRO A 173 -5.91 0.56 17.38
N ALA A 174 -4.94 1.43 17.12
CA ALA A 174 -3.72 1.63 17.91
C ALA A 174 -3.72 2.93 18.73
N GLN A 175 -4.90 3.51 19.08
CA GLN A 175 -4.95 4.75 19.88
C GLN A 175 -4.22 4.58 21.20
N LYS A 176 -3.19 5.42 21.44
CA LYS A 176 -2.39 5.42 22.67
C LYS A 176 -3.08 6.18 23.80
N PRO A 177 -2.98 5.70 25.06
CA PRO A 177 -3.52 6.42 26.24
C PRO A 177 -2.78 7.74 26.48
N ILE A 178 -3.51 8.82 26.73
CA ILE A 178 -2.94 10.16 26.97
C ILE A 178 -2.03 10.17 28.19
N VAL A 179 -2.33 9.37 29.21
CA VAL A 179 -1.56 9.32 30.47
C VAL A 179 -0.09 8.95 30.25
N ILE A 180 0.20 7.96 29.38
CA ILE A 180 1.59 7.56 29.11
C ILE A 180 2.31 8.60 28.23
N LEU A 181 1.56 9.22 27.29
CA LEU A 181 2.11 10.25 26.41
C LEU A 181 2.47 11.50 27.21
N LYS A 182 1.62 11.94 28.14
CA LYS A 182 1.92 13.06 29.05
C LYS A 182 3.20 12.82 29.83
N LYS A 183 3.35 11.63 30.45
CA LYS A 183 4.57 11.32 31.22
C LYS A 183 5.85 11.44 30.35
N MET A 184 5.80 10.95 29.10
CA MET A 184 6.94 11.08 28.17
C MET A 184 7.21 12.51 27.80
N ILE A 185 6.18 13.32 27.54
CA ILE A 185 6.29 14.73 27.18
C ILE A 185 6.83 15.57 28.33
N GLU A 186 6.37 15.33 29.56
CA GLU A 186 6.86 16.02 30.75
C GLU A 186 8.35 15.77 30.98
N ILE A 187 8.81 14.51 30.83
CA ILE A 187 10.21 14.13 31.01
C ILE A 187 11.12 14.73 29.92
N ALA A 188 10.68 14.66 28.65
CA ALA A 188 11.54 14.88 27.50
C ALA A 188 11.42 16.28 26.87
N SER A 189 10.59 17.18 27.43
CA SER A 189 10.38 18.53 26.90
C SER A 189 10.00 19.53 28.00
N ASN A 190 10.15 20.81 27.72
CA ASN A 190 9.71 21.93 28.57
C ASN A 190 8.45 22.59 28.02
N GLU A 191 7.80 23.45 28.80
CA GLU A 191 6.70 24.28 28.30
C GLU A 191 7.16 25.14 27.11
N ASN A 192 6.28 25.30 26.13
CA ASN A 192 6.52 25.97 24.86
C ASN A 192 7.52 25.28 23.91
N ASP A 193 8.07 24.12 24.25
CA ASP A 193 8.84 23.31 23.33
C ASP A 193 7.95 22.75 22.19
N ILE A 194 8.53 22.51 21.04
CA ILE A 194 7.85 21.96 19.88
C ILE A 194 7.91 20.42 19.93
N VAL A 195 6.75 19.80 20.06
CA VAL A 195 6.56 18.35 19.92
C VAL A 195 6.10 18.05 18.50
N PHE A 196 6.78 17.15 17.82
CA PHE A 196 6.44 16.74 16.45
C PHE A 196 6.03 15.27 16.37
N ASP A 197 4.92 15.02 15.66
CA ASP A 197 4.41 13.69 15.36
C ASP A 197 4.03 13.57 13.87
N PRO A 198 4.86 12.91 13.05
CA PRO A 198 4.59 12.70 11.63
C PRO A 198 3.51 11.63 11.35
N PHE A 199 3.06 10.89 12.36
CA PHE A 199 2.03 9.84 12.22
C PHE A 199 0.90 10.07 13.24
N MET A 200 0.29 11.26 13.17
CA MET A 200 -0.57 11.80 14.23
C MET A 200 -1.81 10.93 14.53
N GLY A 201 -2.33 10.18 13.57
CA GLY A 201 -3.54 9.40 13.70
C GLY A 201 -4.71 10.27 14.20
N VAL A 202 -5.37 9.85 15.28
CA VAL A 202 -6.46 10.61 15.91
C VAL A 202 -5.97 11.67 16.91
N GLY A 203 -4.69 12.05 16.88
CA GLY A 203 -4.14 13.21 17.57
C GLY A 203 -3.89 13.03 19.08
N SER A 204 -3.65 11.82 19.57
CA SER A 204 -3.45 11.60 21.02
C SER A 204 -2.20 12.31 21.56
N ILE A 205 -1.08 12.32 20.80
CA ILE A 205 0.14 13.04 21.18
C ILE A 205 -0.10 14.55 21.18
N GLY A 206 -0.84 15.08 20.18
CA GLY A 206 -1.18 16.49 20.10
C GLY A 206 -2.04 16.97 21.28
N VAL A 207 -3.04 16.16 21.67
CA VAL A 207 -3.86 16.41 22.88
C VAL A 207 -2.97 16.47 24.12
N ALA A 208 -2.08 15.50 24.32
CA ALA A 208 -1.19 15.45 25.48
C ALA A 208 -0.19 16.63 25.51
N ALA A 209 0.39 16.99 24.37
CA ALA A 209 1.35 18.07 24.25
C ALA A 209 0.71 19.44 24.58
N LEU A 210 -0.46 19.72 24.01
CA LEU A 210 -1.17 20.98 24.21
C LEU A 210 -1.72 21.15 25.62
N ASP A 211 -2.18 20.07 26.24
CA ASP A 211 -2.64 20.09 27.62
C ASP A 211 -1.50 20.38 28.62
N LEU A 212 -0.29 20.01 28.25
CA LEU A 212 0.94 20.31 29.00
C LEU A 212 1.63 21.63 28.57
N ASN A 213 0.95 22.51 27.87
CA ASN A 213 1.48 23.79 27.37
C ASN A 213 2.68 23.68 26.40
N ARG A 214 2.83 22.55 25.69
CA ARG A 214 3.77 22.43 24.58
C ARG A 214 3.14 22.95 23.29
N ARG A 215 3.95 23.27 22.30
CA ARG A 215 3.51 23.54 20.93
C ARG A 215 3.52 22.22 20.16
N PHE A 216 2.59 22.03 19.26
CA PHE A 216 2.43 20.75 18.56
C PHE A 216 2.44 20.92 17.04
N ILE A 217 3.22 20.08 16.36
CA ILE A 217 3.15 19.89 14.92
C ILE A 217 2.76 18.42 14.68
N GLY A 218 1.68 18.20 13.93
CA GLY A 218 1.18 16.87 13.61
C GLY A 218 0.82 16.73 12.13
N VAL A 219 1.09 15.56 11.55
CA VAL A 219 0.76 15.26 10.16
C VAL A 219 -0.04 13.96 10.11
N GLU A 220 -1.11 13.95 9.33
CA GLU A 220 -1.96 12.78 9.09
C GLU A 220 -2.39 12.74 7.64
N LEU A 221 -2.29 11.57 7.03
CA LEU A 221 -2.65 11.38 5.62
C LEU A 221 -4.14 11.06 5.44
N ASP A 222 -4.70 10.24 6.36
CA ASP A 222 -6.11 9.84 6.31
C ASP A 222 -7.02 10.99 6.74
N GLU A 223 -7.97 11.34 5.88
CA GLU A 223 -8.92 12.44 6.12
C GLU A 223 -9.75 12.22 7.38
N THR A 224 -10.22 10.99 7.59
CA THR A 224 -11.13 10.66 8.69
C THR A 224 -10.41 10.78 10.04
N TYR A 225 -9.16 10.30 10.11
CA TYR A 225 -8.33 10.44 11.30
C TYR A 225 -7.89 11.88 11.51
N PHE A 226 -7.54 12.61 10.45
CA PHE A 226 -7.19 14.03 10.52
C PHE A 226 -8.32 14.88 11.11
N GLU A 227 -9.56 14.75 10.62
CA GLU A 227 -10.71 15.50 11.14
C GLU A 227 -11.02 15.13 12.60
N ALA A 228 -10.87 13.87 12.99
CA ALA A 228 -11.01 13.44 14.37
C ALA A 228 -9.91 14.06 15.26
N ALA A 229 -8.67 14.08 14.82
CA ALA A 229 -7.54 14.71 15.50
C ALA A 229 -7.77 16.21 15.69
N LYS A 230 -8.16 16.90 14.62
CA LYS A 230 -8.47 18.34 14.62
C LYS A 230 -9.52 18.68 15.69
N LYS A 231 -10.64 17.96 15.70
CA LYS A 231 -11.72 18.15 16.68
C LYS A 231 -11.24 17.96 18.12
N ARG A 232 -10.46 16.91 18.41
CA ARG A 232 -9.93 16.64 19.75
C ARG A 232 -8.96 17.73 20.20
N ILE A 233 -8.05 18.12 19.34
CA ILE A 233 -7.04 19.16 19.59
C ILE A 233 -7.70 20.52 19.82
N ASP A 234 -8.71 20.88 19.00
CA ASP A 234 -9.46 22.14 19.18
C ASP A 234 -10.25 22.16 20.50
N THR A 235 -10.77 21.02 20.92
CA THR A 235 -11.47 20.91 22.21
C THR A 235 -10.52 21.22 23.38
N VAL A 236 -9.28 20.71 23.36
CA VAL A 236 -8.30 20.99 24.43
C VAL A 236 -7.93 22.46 24.46
N LEU A 237 -7.73 23.09 23.30
CA LEU A 237 -7.40 24.50 23.19
C LEU A 237 -8.54 25.41 23.68
N SER A 238 -9.80 25.03 23.43
CA SER A 238 -10.95 25.80 23.91
C SER A 238 -11.18 25.66 25.43
N GLN A 239 -10.88 24.49 25.99
CA GLN A 239 -11.00 24.25 27.45
C GLN A 239 -9.88 24.93 28.25
N GLY A 240 -8.67 25.04 27.70
CA GLY A 240 -7.54 25.73 28.34
C GLY A 240 -7.75 27.24 28.59
N ASN A 241 -8.72 27.86 27.94
CA ASN A 241 -9.08 29.27 28.16
C ASN A 241 -10.05 29.47 29.35
N LEU A 242 -10.58 28.38 29.94
CA LEU A 242 -11.52 28.44 31.07
C LEU A 242 -10.84 28.44 32.45
N PHE A 243 -9.56 28.09 32.53
CA PHE A 243 -8.85 27.95 33.82
C PHE A 243 -8.03 29.17 34.25
N THR A 244 -8.15 30.32 33.56
CA THR A 244 -7.44 31.55 33.91
C THR A 244 -8.34 32.70 34.39
N LEU A 245 -9.56 32.42 34.89
CA LEU A 245 -10.40 33.38 35.54
C LEU A 245 -10.63 33.00 37.01
N PRO A 246 -10.56 33.94 37.97
CA PRO A 246 -10.81 33.68 39.37
C PRO A 246 -12.30 33.39 39.59
N ILE A 247 -12.58 32.39 40.46
CA ILE A 247 -13.91 31.98 40.84
C ILE A 247 -14.62 33.16 41.50
N SER A 248 -15.67 33.65 40.86
CA SER A 248 -16.73 34.41 41.56
C SER A 248 -18.09 33.75 41.17
N ASP A 249 -18.75 33.28 42.19
CA ASP A 249 -20.11 32.74 42.10
C ASP A 249 -21.07 33.73 41.47
N THR A 250 -21.74 33.31 40.40
CA THR A 250 -23.15 33.67 40.17
C THR A 250 -23.75 32.82 39.07
N HIS A 251 -24.76 32.07 39.39
CA HIS A 251 -25.71 31.44 38.48
C HIS A 251 -26.46 32.50 37.69
N THR A 252 -26.40 32.42 36.35
CA THR A 252 -27.45 32.99 35.50
C THR A 252 -27.61 32.15 34.24
N HIS A 253 -28.81 31.69 34.02
CA HIS A 253 -29.33 31.10 32.80
C HIS A 253 -29.12 32.07 31.63
N ILE A 254 -28.56 31.58 30.52
CA ILE A 254 -28.69 32.28 29.24
C ILE A 254 -29.28 31.29 28.21
N GLN A 255 -30.42 31.73 27.68
CA GLN A 255 -31.23 31.09 26.65
C GLN A 255 -30.45 31.12 25.32
N GLU A 256 -30.67 30.04 24.53
CA GLU A 256 -30.37 30.01 23.10
C GLU A 256 -31.16 31.11 22.39
N THR A 257 -30.47 32.03 21.71
CA THR A 257 -30.94 32.71 20.48
C THR A 257 -29.80 33.39 19.77
N ASP A 258 -29.71 33.07 18.46
CA ASP A 258 -29.20 33.89 17.35
C ASP A 258 -27.73 34.36 17.34
N ILE A 259 -26.90 33.62 16.57
CA ILE A 259 -25.96 34.25 15.64
C ILE A 259 -25.89 33.42 14.36
N PHE A 260 -26.84 33.68 13.47
CA PHE A 260 -26.66 33.45 12.03
C PHE A 260 -26.16 34.76 11.44
N MET A 261 -24.89 34.87 11.09
CA MET A 261 -24.43 35.87 10.13
C MET A 261 -23.15 35.40 9.42
N ALA A 262 -23.34 35.16 8.13
CA ALA A 262 -22.40 35.31 7.02
C ALA A 262 -20.99 34.73 7.19
N SER A 263 -20.80 33.52 6.72
CA SER A 263 -19.53 33.08 6.21
C SER A 263 -19.52 33.28 4.70
N GLU A 264 -18.73 34.21 4.21
CA GLU A 264 -18.30 34.25 2.81
C GLU A 264 -17.57 32.95 2.46
N PRO A 265 -17.58 32.48 1.19
CA PRO A 265 -16.94 31.24 0.80
C PRO A 265 -15.44 31.37 0.99
N LEU A 266 -14.87 30.53 1.87
CA LEU A 266 -13.43 30.38 2.04
C LEU A 266 -12.83 29.91 0.72
N GLU A 267 -11.96 30.75 0.19
CA GLU A 267 -11.04 30.46 -0.91
C GLU A 267 -10.25 29.18 -0.67
N ILE A 268 -9.96 28.47 -1.75
CA ILE A 268 -9.19 27.24 -1.91
C ILE A 268 -8.05 27.13 -0.88
N ALA A 269 -8.08 26.10 -0.06
CA ALA A 269 -7.08 25.83 0.96
C ALA A 269 -5.66 25.92 0.39
N GLU A 270 -4.83 26.80 0.98
CA GLU A 270 -3.41 26.91 0.69
C GLU A 270 -2.73 25.54 0.90
N SER A 271 -1.76 25.18 0.04
CA SER A 271 -1.13 23.87 0.14
C SER A 271 -0.48 23.67 1.53
N PRO A 272 -0.51 22.43 2.09
CA PRO A 272 0.09 22.12 3.40
C PRO A 272 1.56 22.56 3.53
N ILE A 273 2.32 22.53 2.43
CA ILE A 273 3.71 22.96 2.38
C ILE A 273 3.83 24.49 2.60
N ARG A 274 2.92 25.27 2.04
CA ARG A 274 2.90 26.73 2.25
C ARG A 274 2.56 27.03 3.71
N GLU A 275 1.61 26.30 4.28
CA GLU A 275 1.21 26.46 5.67
C GLU A 275 2.36 26.17 6.65
N ILE A 276 3.10 25.08 6.47
CA ILE A 276 4.25 24.77 7.33
C ILE A 276 5.41 25.75 7.16
N ASN A 277 5.66 26.26 5.95
CA ASN A 277 6.69 27.28 5.72
C ASN A 277 6.34 28.61 6.39
N LEU A 278 5.08 29.06 6.33
CA LEU A 278 4.59 30.23 7.04
C LEU A 278 4.71 30.06 8.55
N PHE A 279 4.46 28.85 9.04
CA PHE A 279 4.57 28.50 10.44
C PHE A 279 5.99 28.71 11.01
N PHE A 280 7.03 28.32 10.27
CA PHE A 280 8.42 28.54 10.66
C PHE A 280 8.96 29.96 10.33
N GLY A 281 8.10 30.84 9.80
CA GLY A 281 8.46 32.21 9.47
C GLY A 281 9.46 32.31 8.31
N LYS A 282 9.52 31.31 7.45
CA LYS A 282 10.19 31.42 6.16
C LYS A 282 9.35 32.38 5.31
N GLU A 283 9.93 33.50 4.87
CA GLU A 283 9.33 34.28 3.81
C GLU A 283 9.19 33.37 2.60
N VAL A 284 7.96 33.27 2.08
CA VAL A 284 7.75 32.71 0.76
C VAL A 284 8.28 33.77 -0.20
N GLU A 285 9.61 33.80 -0.44
CA GLU A 285 10.10 34.42 -1.65
C GLU A 285 9.30 33.75 -2.77
N ALA A 286 8.54 34.59 -3.46
CA ALA A 286 7.95 34.18 -4.71
C ALA A 286 9.09 33.65 -5.56
N ILE A 287 9.13 32.33 -5.71
CA ILE A 287 10.04 31.67 -6.65
C ILE A 287 9.52 32.03 -8.04
N HIS A 288 9.81 33.28 -8.42
CA HIS A 288 9.84 33.71 -9.79
C HIS A 288 11.29 33.64 -10.23
N ASN A 289 11.56 32.75 -11.15
CA ASN A 289 12.80 32.54 -11.89
C ASN A 289 13.90 31.70 -11.19
N THR A 290 13.63 30.43 -11.05
CA THR A 290 14.42 29.38 -11.69
C THR A 290 13.43 28.58 -12.50
N GLU A 291 13.76 28.21 -13.74
CA GLU A 291 12.90 27.43 -14.61
C GLU A 291 12.33 26.25 -13.82
N ALA A 292 11.03 26.37 -13.52
CA ALA A 292 10.31 25.43 -12.69
C ALA A 292 10.52 24.01 -13.23
N HIS A 293 11.10 23.13 -12.43
CA HIS A 293 10.71 21.74 -12.51
C HIS A 293 9.20 21.72 -12.22
N LYS A 294 8.39 21.87 -13.27
CA LYS A 294 6.97 21.50 -13.27
C LYS A 294 6.91 20.14 -12.61
N SER A 295 6.01 19.94 -11.68
CA SER A 295 5.77 18.64 -11.07
C SER A 295 5.70 17.59 -12.18
N ILE A 296 6.69 16.69 -12.22
CA ILE A 296 6.82 15.67 -13.26
C ILE A 296 5.84 14.52 -12.98
N GLU A 297 5.09 14.59 -11.89
CA GLU A 297 4.18 13.55 -11.40
C GLU A 297 2.76 13.73 -11.93
N SER A 298 2.22 12.71 -12.60
CA SER A 298 0.88 12.74 -13.21
C SER A 298 -0.24 12.30 -12.26
N GLY A 299 0.08 11.65 -11.14
CA GLY A 299 -0.90 11.10 -10.20
C GLY A 299 -1.71 9.89 -10.71
N LEU A 300 -1.39 9.34 -11.89
CA LEU A 300 -2.07 8.17 -12.45
C LEU A 300 -1.44 6.86 -11.94
N ALA A 301 -2.29 5.82 -11.77
CA ALA A 301 -1.84 4.50 -11.35
C ALA A 301 -1.55 3.57 -12.55
N PRO A 302 -0.65 2.56 -12.38
CA PRO A 302 -0.40 1.55 -13.42
C PRO A 302 -1.68 0.85 -13.85
N ILE A 303 -1.82 0.55 -15.14
CA ILE A 303 -3.02 -0.12 -15.65
C ILE A 303 -3.15 -1.54 -15.13
N ILE A 304 -2.04 -2.23 -14.94
CA ILE A 304 -2.02 -3.61 -14.47
C ILE A 304 -0.77 -3.88 -13.64
N LYS A 305 -0.88 -4.76 -12.64
CA LYS A 305 0.29 -5.22 -11.89
C LYS A 305 1.17 -6.09 -12.80
N TRP A 306 2.41 -5.64 -13.03
CA TRP A 306 3.37 -6.32 -13.89
C TRP A 306 4.62 -6.75 -13.10
N PRO A 307 5.24 -7.90 -13.40
CA PRO A 307 6.50 -8.29 -12.76
C PRO A 307 7.57 -7.21 -12.96
N GLY A 308 8.26 -6.86 -11.91
CA GLY A 308 9.28 -5.80 -11.99
C GLY A 308 8.75 -4.36 -11.99
N GLY A 309 7.42 -4.14 -11.84
CA GLY A 309 6.84 -2.79 -11.85
C GLY A 309 7.58 -1.81 -10.93
N LYS A 310 7.77 -0.57 -11.40
CA LYS A 310 8.63 0.46 -10.80
C LYS A 310 7.88 1.47 -9.93
N GLU A 311 6.73 1.10 -9.42
CA GLU A 311 5.89 2.00 -8.61
C GLU A 311 6.62 2.48 -7.35
N LYS A 312 7.38 1.58 -6.71
CA LYS A 312 8.21 1.91 -5.53
C LYS A 312 9.50 2.66 -5.89
N GLU A 313 9.96 2.53 -7.10
CA GLU A 313 11.16 3.19 -7.59
C GLU A 313 10.90 4.58 -8.20
N LEU A 314 9.62 5.01 -8.34
CA LEU A 314 9.28 6.36 -8.82
C LEU A 314 9.97 7.45 -7.98
N LYS A 315 10.11 7.24 -6.68
CA LYS A 315 10.85 8.14 -5.78
C LYS A 315 12.34 8.34 -6.14
N TYR A 316 12.94 7.40 -6.86
CA TYR A 316 14.31 7.54 -7.39
C TYR A 316 14.31 8.02 -8.83
N ILE A 317 13.26 7.71 -9.60
CA ILE A 317 13.15 8.04 -11.03
C ILE A 317 12.79 9.52 -11.20
N LEU A 318 11.70 9.96 -10.59
CA LEU A 318 11.15 11.31 -10.80
C LEU A 318 12.13 12.44 -10.43
N PRO A 319 12.82 12.40 -9.27
CA PRO A 319 13.78 13.45 -8.91
C PRO A 319 15.02 13.49 -9.78
N ASN A 320 15.36 12.38 -10.46
CA ASN A 320 16.51 12.28 -11.34
C ASN A 320 16.13 12.40 -12.84
N ALA A 321 14.84 12.55 -13.17
CA ALA A 321 14.41 12.75 -14.54
C ALA A 321 14.87 14.13 -15.05
N PRO A 322 15.43 14.22 -16.26
CA PRO A 322 15.85 15.50 -16.83
C PRO A 322 14.61 16.31 -17.28
N SER A 323 14.79 17.57 -17.69
CA SER A 323 13.75 18.28 -18.44
C SER A 323 13.61 17.66 -19.85
N PHE A 324 12.39 17.43 -20.30
CA PHE A 324 12.09 16.80 -21.59
C PHE A 324 10.71 17.23 -22.12
N LYS A 325 10.45 16.94 -23.41
CA LYS A 325 9.15 17.16 -24.04
C LYS A 325 8.46 15.85 -24.40
N ARG A 326 9.21 14.85 -24.87
CA ARG A 326 8.69 13.55 -25.23
C ARG A 326 9.24 12.50 -24.27
N PHE A 327 8.37 11.68 -23.75
CA PHE A 327 8.72 10.52 -22.93
C PHE A 327 8.66 9.25 -23.77
N ILE A 328 9.66 8.40 -23.65
CA ILE A 328 9.82 7.17 -24.45
C ILE A 328 10.11 6.02 -23.50
N GLU A 329 9.30 4.97 -23.53
CA GLU A 329 9.46 3.79 -22.66
C GLU A 329 9.41 2.50 -23.50
N PRO A 330 10.58 1.92 -23.87
CA PRO A 330 10.66 0.71 -24.69
C PRO A 330 10.16 -0.57 -24.02
N PHE A 331 10.11 -0.60 -22.69
CA PHE A 331 9.72 -1.73 -21.84
C PHE A 331 8.65 -1.28 -20.83
N VAL A 332 7.46 -0.91 -21.35
CA VAL A 332 6.45 -0.21 -20.51
C VAL A 332 5.84 -1.08 -19.42
N GLY A 333 5.76 -2.40 -19.63
CA GLY A 333 5.15 -3.31 -18.66
C GLY A 333 3.78 -2.83 -18.16
N GLY A 334 3.58 -2.76 -16.86
CA GLY A 334 2.32 -2.26 -16.26
C GLY A 334 2.13 -0.75 -16.34
N GLY A 335 3.12 0.00 -16.82
CA GLY A 335 3.06 1.44 -17.03
C GLY A 335 3.34 2.28 -15.79
N SER A 336 4.10 1.77 -14.83
CA SER A 336 4.35 2.50 -13.58
C SER A 336 5.01 3.85 -13.82
N VAL A 337 6.02 3.92 -14.69
CA VAL A 337 6.72 5.18 -14.98
C VAL A 337 5.95 6.01 -16.00
N PHE A 338 5.44 5.39 -17.05
CA PHE A 338 4.57 6.04 -18.03
C PHE A 338 3.38 6.75 -17.40
N MET A 339 2.71 6.11 -16.42
CA MET A 339 1.58 6.69 -15.70
C MET A 339 2.00 7.70 -14.62
N GLY A 340 3.20 7.56 -14.06
CA GLY A 340 3.70 8.42 -12.99
C GLY A 340 4.36 9.71 -13.44
N ILE A 341 4.65 9.89 -14.74
CA ILE A 341 5.43 11.02 -15.27
C ILE A 341 4.62 11.90 -16.22
N GLU A 342 4.79 13.23 -16.16
CA GLU A 342 4.12 14.17 -17.05
C GLU A 342 4.98 14.51 -18.29
N ALA A 343 4.37 14.43 -19.48
CA ALA A 343 5.00 14.79 -20.75
C ALA A 343 4.02 15.44 -21.74
N GLU A 344 4.55 16.13 -22.74
CA GLU A 344 3.74 16.63 -23.86
C GLU A 344 3.27 15.49 -24.77
N LYS A 345 4.10 14.46 -24.97
CA LYS A 345 3.82 13.28 -25.78
C LYS A 345 4.53 12.05 -25.23
N TYR A 346 3.87 10.91 -25.34
CA TYR A 346 4.39 9.62 -24.88
C TYR A 346 4.51 8.64 -26.05
N PHE A 347 5.56 7.83 -26.00
CA PHE A 347 5.82 6.73 -26.94
C PHE A 347 6.14 5.51 -26.09
N ILE A 348 5.24 4.55 -26.04
CA ILE A 348 5.39 3.35 -25.23
C ILE A 348 5.44 2.11 -26.11
N ASN A 349 6.19 1.14 -25.66
CA ASN A 349 6.36 -0.14 -26.33
C ASN A 349 6.48 -1.27 -25.31
N ASP A 350 6.02 -2.44 -25.67
CA ASP A 350 6.33 -3.70 -25.00
C ASP A 350 6.32 -4.83 -26.04
N PHE A 351 7.12 -5.85 -25.78
CA PHE A 351 7.18 -7.02 -26.66
C PHE A 351 5.98 -7.95 -26.46
N SER A 352 5.31 -7.90 -25.31
CA SER A 352 4.10 -8.68 -25.00
C SER A 352 2.90 -8.16 -25.80
N ALA A 353 2.49 -8.92 -26.81
CA ALA A 353 1.34 -8.58 -27.65
C ALA A 353 0.03 -8.51 -26.83
N GLU A 354 -0.17 -9.41 -25.84
CA GLU A 354 -1.34 -9.42 -24.97
C GLU A 354 -1.42 -8.16 -24.11
N LEU A 355 -0.30 -7.71 -23.57
CA LEU A 355 -0.21 -6.49 -22.80
C LEU A 355 -0.51 -5.25 -23.67
N ILE A 356 0.06 -5.18 -24.84
CA ILE A 356 -0.16 -4.07 -25.77
C ILE A 356 -1.61 -4.05 -26.28
N GLU A 357 -2.24 -5.21 -26.49
CA GLU A 357 -3.68 -5.27 -26.82
C GLU A 357 -4.53 -4.71 -25.68
N LEU A 358 -4.17 -4.95 -24.42
CA LEU A 358 -4.86 -4.33 -23.27
C LEU A 358 -4.73 -2.80 -23.30
N TYR A 359 -3.53 -2.28 -23.57
CA TYR A 359 -3.30 -0.84 -23.74
C TYR A 359 -4.20 -0.27 -24.86
N HIS A 360 -4.29 -0.95 -26.00
CA HIS A 360 -5.16 -0.53 -27.11
C HIS A 360 -6.64 -0.60 -26.76
N CYS A 361 -7.09 -1.60 -26.02
CA CYS A 361 -8.49 -1.70 -25.59
C CYS A 361 -8.87 -0.54 -24.66
N ILE A 362 -7.94 -0.13 -23.77
CA ILE A 362 -8.16 1.01 -22.87
C ILE A 362 -8.15 2.34 -23.68
N ASP A 363 -7.12 2.57 -24.49
CA ASP A 363 -6.97 3.77 -25.33
C ASP A 363 -8.21 4.02 -26.21
N LYS A 364 -8.72 2.98 -26.86
CA LYS A 364 -9.86 3.05 -27.76
C LYS A 364 -11.21 2.99 -27.02
N SER A 365 -11.21 2.81 -25.70
CA SER A 365 -12.43 2.53 -24.91
C SER A 365 -13.27 1.41 -25.57
N ASP A 366 -12.61 0.29 -25.87
CA ASP A 366 -13.18 -0.82 -26.66
C ASP A 366 -14.37 -1.45 -25.96
N LYS A 367 -15.56 -1.32 -26.56
CA LYS A 367 -16.84 -1.74 -25.98
C LYS A 367 -16.92 -3.24 -25.71
N GLU A 368 -16.35 -4.07 -26.57
CA GLU A 368 -16.39 -5.52 -26.41
C GLU A 368 -15.49 -5.98 -25.27
N PHE A 369 -14.27 -5.44 -25.20
CA PHE A 369 -13.38 -5.70 -24.07
C PHE A 369 -14.04 -5.34 -22.73
N PHE A 370 -14.61 -4.13 -22.61
CA PHE A 370 -15.27 -3.71 -21.37
C PHE A 370 -16.46 -4.57 -21.06
N ARG A 371 -17.27 -4.93 -22.03
CA ARG A 371 -18.42 -5.80 -21.86
C ARG A 371 -18.00 -7.18 -21.29
N TYR A 372 -17.00 -7.83 -21.89
CA TYR A 372 -16.49 -9.10 -21.36
C TYR A 372 -15.90 -8.98 -19.95
N ALA A 373 -15.14 -7.93 -19.69
CA ALA A 373 -14.55 -7.72 -18.37
C ALA A 373 -15.62 -7.44 -17.29
N GLU A 374 -16.66 -6.69 -17.62
CA GLU A 374 -17.82 -6.45 -16.73
C GLU A 374 -18.61 -7.72 -16.47
N MET A 375 -18.83 -8.56 -17.49
CA MET A 375 -19.48 -9.87 -17.31
C MET A 375 -18.65 -10.81 -16.40
N MET A 376 -17.34 -10.78 -16.49
CA MET A 376 -16.46 -11.56 -15.60
C MET A 376 -16.50 -11.04 -14.17
N ASP A 377 -16.59 -9.72 -13.96
CA ASP A 377 -16.75 -9.12 -12.63
C ASP A 377 -18.13 -9.45 -12.03
N ASP A 378 -19.20 -9.43 -12.86
CA ASP A 378 -20.55 -9.83 -12.47
C ASP A 378 -20.60 -11.32 -12.05
N SER A 379 -19.89 -12.20 -12.74
CA SER A 379 -19.82 -13.61 -12.37
C SER A 379 -19.16 -13.84 -10.99
N TRP A 380 -18.27 -12.91 -10.59
CA TRP A 380 -17.67 -12.94 -9.26
C TRP A 380 -18.69 -12.65 -8.16
N ASN A 381 -19.58 -11.67 -8.38
CA ASN A 381 -20.70 -11.36 -7.49
C ASN A 381 -21.72 -12.47 -7.47
N LYS A 382 -22.11 -13.01 -8.63
CA LYS A 382 -23.04 -14.14 -8.75
C LYS A 382 -22.53 -15.41 -8.04
N SER A 383 -21.22 -15.57 -7.93
CA SER A 383 -20.64 -16.67 -7.13
C SER A 383 -20.98 -16.55 -5.65
N VAL A 384 -21.01 -15.32 -5.12
CA VAL A 384 -21.40 -15.03 -3.73
C VAL A 384 -22.90 -15.31 -3.55
N ASP A 385 -23.74 -14.81 -4.47
CA ASP A 385 -25.18 -15.02 -4.43
C ASP A 385 -25.52 -16.50 -4.53
N PHE A 386 -24.85 -17.24 -5.43
CA PHE A 386 -25.03 -18.70 -5.54
C PHE A 386 -24.66 -19.41 -4.23
N PHE A 387 -23.54 -19.07 -3.61
CA PHE A 387 -23.15 -19.65 -2.32
C PHE A 387 -24.19 -19.33 -1.24
N SER A 388 -24.61 -18.08 -1.11
CA SER A 388 -25.56 -17.62 -0.10
C SER A 388 -26.94 -18.27 -0.24
N ASN A 389 -27.37 -18.59 -1.45
CA ASN A 389 -28.62 -19.26 -1.74
C ASN A 389 -28.57 -20.79 -1.57
N ASN A 390 -27.41 -21.36 -1.20
CA ASN A 390 -27.22 -22.80 -1.07
C ASN A 390 -26.60 -23.19 0.29
N PRO A 391 -27.29 -22.91 1.43
CA PRO A 391 -26.79 -23.20 2.78
C PRO A 391 -26.51 -24.68 3.03
N GLN A 392 -27.18 -25.60 2.27
CA GLN A 392 -26.96 -27.02 2.34
C GLN A 392 -25.50 -27.45 2.07
N LEU A 393 -24.70 -26.62 1.40
CA LEU A 393 -23.26 -26.88 1.23
C LEU A 393 -22.53 -26.82 2.57
N VAL A 394 -22.87 -25.83 3.40
CA VAL A 394 -22.31 -25.67 4.73
C VAL A 394 -22.82 -26.77 5.67
N GLU A 395 -24.12 -27.03 5.66
CA GLU A 395 -24.76 -28.07 6.47
C GLU A 395 -24.15 -29.45 6.21
N THR A 396 -23.96 -29.80 4.93
CA THR A 396 -23.33 -31.07 4.54
C THR A 396 -21.87 -31.13 4.99
N TYR A 397 -21.13 -30.06 4.87
CA TYR A 397 -19.76 -30.02 5.40
C TYR A 397 -19.73 -30.21 6.92
N VAL A 398 -20.63 -29.57 7.67
CA VAL A 398 -20.74 -29.76 9.12
C VAL A 398 -21.06 -31.22 9.46
N GLY A 399 -21.97 -31.89 8.72
CA GLY A 399 -22.23 -33.29 8.86
C GLY A 399 -21.00 -34.18 8.59
N TYR A 400 -20.23 -33.86 7.56
CA TYR A 400 -18.96 -34.52 7.25
C TYR A 400 -17.89 -34.29 8.32
N ARG A 401 -17.74 -33.06 8.78
CA ARG A 401 -16.84 -32.68 9.88
C ARG A 401 -17.13 -33.45 11.17
N ASN A 402 -18.40 -33.64 11.48
CA ASN A 402 -18.87 -34.34 12.69
C ASN A 402 -18.95 -35.88 12.49
N GLU A 403 -18.41 -36.41 11.40
CA GLU A 403 -18.39 -37.84 11.06
C GLU A 403 -19.78 -38.46 10.94
N GLN A 404 -20.83 -37.65 10.70
CA GLN A 404 -22.19 -38.12 10.45
C GLN A 404 -22.35 -38.69 9.03
N ILE A 405 -21.53 -38.22 8.09
CA ILE A 405 -21.43 -38.75 6.75
C ILE A 405 -19.97 -39.05 6.40
N GLY A 406 -19.74 -40.08 5.61
CA GLY A 406 -18.43 -40.50 5.14
C GLY A 406 -17.95 -39.70 3.90
N LYS A 407 -16.67 -39.87 3.56
CA LYS A 407 -16.06 -39.22 2.37
C LYS A 407 -16.74 -39.60 1.07
N GLY A 408 -17.27 -40.85 0.97
CA GLY A 408 -18.02 -41.33 -0.19
C GLY A 408 -19.36 -40.59 -0.33
N GLU A 409 -20.10 -40.48 0.77
CA GLU A 409 -21.40 -39.82 0.82
C GLU A 409 -21.26 -38.33 0.54
N LEU A 410 -20.21 -37.66 1.07
CA LEU A 410 -19.88 -36.27 0.73
C LEU A 410 -19.68 -36.11 -0.79
N LYS A 411 -18.95 -37.04 -1.42
CA LYS A 411 -18.69 -36.97 -2.87
C LYS A 411 -19.98 -37.13 -3.67
N GLU A 412 -20.83 -38.09 -3.27
CA GLU A 412 -22.13 -38.36 -3.91
C GLU A 412 -23.08 -37.16 -3.74
N PHE A 413 -23.12 -36.56 -2.54
CA PHE A 413 -23.91 -35.35 -2.30
C PHE A 413 -23.46 -34.22 -3.23
N ILE A 414 -22.17 -33.91 -3.31
CA ILE A 414 -21.65 -32.82 -4.15
C ILE A 414 -21.96 -33.10 -5.62
N HIS A 415 -21.79 -34.32 -6.08
CA HIS A 415 -22.16 -34.71 -7.45
C HIS A 415 -23.64 -34.44 -7.73
N THR A 416 -24.54 -35.00 -6.89
CA THR A 416 -25.99 -34.83 -7.02
C THR A 416 -26.40 -33.35 -6.91
N PHE A 417 -25.81 -32.60 -5.97
CA PHE A 417 -26.00 -31.17 -5.83
C PHE A 417 -25.66 -30.42 -7.11
N CYS A 418 -24.49 -30.69 -7.71
CA CYS A 418 -24.07 -30.05 -8.94
C CYS A 418 -24.99 -30.41 -10.13
N GLN A 419 -25.49 -31.63 -10.22
CA GLN A 419 -26.43 -32.03 -11.27
C GLN A 419 -27.78 -31.32 -11.11
N ASN A 420 -28.32 -31.29 -9.90
CA ASN A 420 -29.60 -30.62 -9.60
C ASN A 420 -29.55 -29.10 -9.78
N ASN A 421 -28.39 -28.46 -9.55
CA ASN A 421 -28.19 -27.03 -9.68
C ASN A 421 -27.42 -26.63 -10.95
N LYS A 422 -27.35 -27.51 -11.95
CA LYS A 422 -26.58 -27.31 -13.19
C LYS A 422 -26.88 -25.97 -13.85
N GLN A 423 -28.17 -25.61 -13.99
CA GLN A 423 -28.59 -24.39 -14.65
C GLN A 423 -28.10 -23.16 -13.84
N SER A 424 -28.31 -23.12 -12.53
CA SER A 424 -27.89 -22.03 -11.66
C SER A 424 -26.37 -21.87 -11.61
N ILE A 425 -25.62 -22.98 -11.66
CA ILE A 425 -24.14 -22.95 -11.75
C ILE A 425 -23.72 -22.31 -13.08
N LEU A 426 -24.33 -22.66 -14.20
CA LEU A 426 -24.00 -22.05 -15.50
C LEU A 426 -24.39 -20.59 -15.58
N GLU A 427 -25.46 -20.17 -14.91
CA GLU A 427 -25.89 -18.78 -14.80
C GLU A 427 -24.89 -17.87 -14.08
N ILE A 428 -23.99 -18.43 -13.23
CA ILE A 428 -22.89 -17.69 -12.60
C ILE A 428 -22.06 -16.96 -13.67
N ILE A 429 -21.66 -17.65 -14.74
CA ILE A 429 -20.85 -17.08 -15.82
C ILE A 429 -21.69 -16.46 -16.95
N GLY A 430 -23.01 -16.61 -16.90
CA GLY A 430 -23.95 -16.09 -17.89
C GLY A 430 -23.99 -16.90 -19.19
N ASN A 431 -25.05 -16.68 -19.97
CA ASN A 431 -25.34 -17.48 -21.17
C ASN A 431 -24.25 -17.41 -22.24
N GLU A 432 -23.59 -16.28 -22.40
CA GLU A 432 -22.56 -16.10 -23.41
C GLU A 432 -21.34 -17.00 -23.12
N PHE A 433 -20.83 -17.00 -21.90
CA PHE A 433 -19.70 -17.84 -21.51
C PHE A 433 -20.09 -19.32 -21.38
N SER A 434 -21.32 -19.62 -20.95
CA SER A 434 -21.78 -21.01 -20.81
C SER A 434 -22.05 -21.69 -22.15
N SER A 435 -22.25 -20.92 -23.23
CA SER A 435 -22.36 -21.42 -24.60
C SER A 435 -21.02 -21.81 -25.24
N LEU A 436 -19.90 -21.34 -24.67
CA LEU A 436 -18.55 -21.74 -25.07
C LEU A 436 -18.18 -23.09 -24.45
N PRO A 437 -17.08 -23.74 -24.90
CA PRO A 437 -16.56 -24.91 -24.21
C PRO A 437 -16.36 -24.60 -22.72
N CYS A 438 -17.12 -25.30 -21.87
CA CYS A 438 -17.30 -24.95 -20.47
C CYS A 438 -16.95 -26.13 -19.57
N VAL A 439 -16.07 -25.89 -18.61
CA VAL A 439 -15.65 -26.88 -17.59
C VAL A 439 -16.19 -26.54 -16.19
N LEU A 440 -17.00 -25.46 -16.05
CA LEU A 440 -17.43 -24.92 -14.77
C LEU A 440 -18.08 -25.96 -13.85
N LEU A 441 -19.03 -26.73 -14.35
CA LEU A 441 -19.74 -27.74 -13.54
C LEU A 441 -18.78 -28.77 -12.92
N LYS A 442 -17.85 -29.27 -13.71
CA LYS A 442 -16.80 -30.19 -13.27
C LYS A 442 -15.85 -29.54 -12.26
N GLU A 443 -15.51 -28.28 -12.49
CA GLU A 443 -14.61 -27.54 -11.59
C GLU A 443 -15.31 -27.21 -10.27
N VAL A 444 -16.61 -26.88 -10.24
CA VAL A 444 -17.37 -26.68 -9.00
C VAL A 444 -17.38 -27.99 -8.19
N GLU A 445 -17.72 -29.11 -8.80
CA GLU A 445 -17.71 -30.42 -8.15
C GLU A 445 -16.32 -30.75 -7.56
N THR A 446 -15.28 -30.58 -8.37
CA THR A 446 -13.91 -30.93 -8.00
C THR A 446 -13.38 -30.01 -6.88
N ASN A 447 -13.61 -28.71 -6.98
CA ASN A 447 -13.08 -27.75 -6.01
C ASN A 447 -13.83 -27.81 -4.67
N LEU A 448 -15.16 -27.98 -4.66
CA LEU A 448 -15.95 -28.20 -3.45
C LEU A 448 -15.46 -29.42 -2.70
N PHE A 449 -15.41 -30.59 -3.38
CA PHE A 449 -14.97 -31.81 -2.75
C PHE A 449 -13.56 -31.71 -2.18
N ARG A 450 -12.61 -31.25 -2.98
CA ARG A 450 -11.21 -31.12 -2.55
C ARG A 450 -11.06 -30.14 -1.39
N LYS A 451 -11.79 -29.01 -1.42
CA LYS A 451 -11.75 -28.00 -0.37
C LYS A 451 -12.33 -28.54 0.95
N MET A 452 -13.51 -29.18 0.90
CA MET A 452 -14.16 -29.73 2.10
C MET A 452 -13.32 -30.85 2.74
N VAL A 453 -12.75 -31.73 1.95
CA VAL A 453 -11.84 -32.79 2.46
C VAL A 453 -10.62 -32.15 3.11
N ARG A 454 -10.00 -31.13 2.47
CA ARG A 454 -8.81 -30.47 3.02
C ARG A 454 -9.11 -29.68 4.29
N MET A 455 -10.25 -29.03 4.35
CA MET A 455 -10.70 -28.33 5.58
C MET A 455 -10.81 -29.32 6.74
N HIS A 456 -11.46 -30.43 6.55
CA HIS A 456 -11.62 -31.46 7.58
C HIS A 456 -10.27 -32.02 8.06
N GLU A 457 -9.33 -32.31 7.15
CA GLU A 457 -7.97 -32.69 7.52
C GLU A 457 -7.28 -31.66 8.40
N LEU A 458 -7.39 -30.37 8.03
CA LEU A 458 -6.78 -29.27 8.79
C LEU A 458 -7.44 -29.05 10.16
N GLU A 459 -8.77 -29.24 10.25
CA GLU A 459 -9.50 -29.14 11.50
C GLU A 459 -9.13 -30.26 12.46
N LYS A 460 -8.89 -31.47 11.97
CA LYS A 460 -8.36 -32.61 12.78
C LYS A 460 -6.95 -32.32 13.33
N GLU A 461 -6.11 -31.66 12.53
CA GLU A 461 -4.73 -31.37 12.92
C GLU A 461 -4.60 -30.16 13.86
N LYS A 462 -5.49 -29.18 13.74
CA LYS A 462 -5.33 -27.87 14.38
C LYS A 462 -6.48 -27.49 15.31
N HIS A 463 -7.59 -27.03 14.75
CA HIS A 463 -8.79 -26.59 15.45
C HIS A 463 -9.95 -26.45 14.46
N ILE A 464 -11.16 -26.52 14.96
CA ILE A 464 -12.39 -26.31 14.18
C ILE A 464 -12.42 -24.88 13.65
N LEU A 465 -12.69 -24.73 12.36
CA LEU A 465 -12.84 -23.43 11.72
C LEU A 465 -14.09 -22.69 12.26
N PRO A 466 -13.97 -21.39 12.55
CA PRO A 466 -15.13 -20.54 12.79
C PRO A 466 -16.07 -20.52 11.58
N ASP A 467 -17.36 -20.26 11.81
CA ASP A 467 -18.38 -20.26 10.73
C ASP A 467 -18.06 -19.27 9.60
N ALA A 468 -17.47 -18.10 9.92
CA ALA A 468 -17.04 -17.15 8.90
C ALA A 468 -15.94 -17.73 8.00
N ASP A 469 -14.92 -18.35 8.59
CA ASP A 469 -13.81 -18.96 7.85
C ASP A 469 -14.30 -20.18 7.05
N LEU A 470 -15.28 -20.91 7.58
CA LEU A 470 -15.92 -22.02 6.89
C LEU A 470 -16.63 -21.51 5.61
N ASN A 471 -17.44 -20.46 5.75
CA ASN A 471 -18.18 -19.86 4.64
C ASN A 471 -17.21 -19.33 3.57
N ASP A 472 -16.19 -18.58 3.99
CA ASP A 472 -15.16 -18.05 3.09
C ASP A 472 -14.42 -19.16 2.32
N ASN A 473 -14.17 -20.30 2.96
CA ASN A 473 -13.51 -21.42 2.31
C ASN A 473 -14.41 -22.11 1.28
N ILE A 474 -15.71 -22.28 1.55
CA ILE A 474 -16.64 -22.88 0.58
C ILE A 474 -16.90 -21.91 -0.58
N GLU A 475 -17.10 -20.63 -0.31
CA GLU A 475 -17.17 -19.57 -1.33
C GLU A 475 -15.91 -19.58 -2.22
N THR A 476 -14.72 -19.68 -1.59
CA THR A 476 -13.45 -19.79 -2.32
C THR A 476 -13.42 -20.98 -3.27
N ALA A 477 -14.04 -22.11 -2.93
CA ALA A 477 -14.10 -23.26 -3.83
C ALA A 477 -14.91 -22.96 -5.09
N ILE A 478 -16.03 -22.25 -4.96
CA ILE A 478 -16.87 -21.82 -6.09
C ILE A 478 -16.12 -20.80 -6.95
N LYS A 479 -15.52 -19.77 -6.35
CA LYS A 479 -14.70 -18.76 -7.05
C LYS A 479 -13.49 -19.37 -7.75
N SER A 480 -12.87 -20.37 -7.12
CA SER A 480 -11.79 -21.15 -7.74
C SER A 480 -12.29 -21.87 -9.01
N ALA A 481 -13.49 -22.43 -8.98
CA ALA A 481 -14.08 -23.10 -10.16
C ALA A 481 -14.35 -22.10 -11.30
N VAL A 482 -14.90 -20.93 -10.99
CA VAL A 482 -15.10 -19.84 -11.98
C VAL A 482 -13.75 -19.39 -12.58
N TYR A 483 -12.74 -19.19 -11.73
CA TYR A 483 -11.38 -18.87 -12.19
C TYR A 483 -10.81 -19.96 -13.11
N MET A 484 -10.99 -21.24 -12.75
CA MET A 484 -10.50 -22.38 -13.54
C MET A 484 -11.22 -22.47 -14.89
N ASN A 485 -12.52 -22.13 -14.95
CA ASN A 485 -13.26 -22.07 -16.19
C ASN A 485 -12.73 -20.95 -17.11
N TYR A 486 -12.49 -19.74 -16.60
CA TYR A 486 -11.90 -18.66 -17.38
C TYR A 486 -10.46 -18.96 -17.79
N ARG A 487 -9.68 -19.63 -16.93
CA ARG A 487 -8.32 -20.10 -17.29
C ARG A 487 -8.37 -21.14 -18.42
N TYR A 488 -9.35 -22.04 -18.40
CA TYR A 488 -9.55 -22.98 -19.49
C TYR A 488 -9.87 -22.26 -20.81
N LEU A 489 -10.78 -21.28 -20.79
CA LEU A 489 -11.09 -20.47 -21.97
C LEU A 489 -9.88 -19.68 -22.47
N TYR A 490 -9.07 -19.12 -21.56
CA TYR A 490 -7.84 -18.40 -21.89
C TYR A 490 -6.84 -19.29 -22.64
N ASN A 491 -6.74 -20.57 -22.27
CA ASN A 491 -5.86 -21.55 -22.92
C ASN A 491 -6.47 -22.17 -24.20
N CYS A 492 -7.75 -21.91 -24.50
CA CYS A 492 -8.40 -22.45 -25.69
C CYS A 492 -8.10 -21.60 -26.92
N GLN A 493 -7.11 -22.01 -27.73
CA GLN A 493 -6.68 -21.25 -28.90
C GLN A 493 -7.78 -21.05 -29.94
N GLU A 494 -8.69 -21.99 -30.12
CA GLU A 494 -9.83 -21.84 -31.05
C GLU A 494 -10.72 -20.64 -30.70
N ILE A 495 -10.91 -20.41 -29.40
CA ILE A 495 -11.73 -19.31 -28.89
C ILE A 495 -10.94 -17.99 -28.96
N THR A 496 -9.71 -18.01 -28.46
CA THR A 496 -8.89 -16.79 -28.31
C THR A 496 -8.44 -16.22 -29.65
N ASN A 497 -8.11 -17.06 -30.62
CA ASN A 497 -7.73 -16.61 -31.98
C ASN A 497 -8.91 -16.00 -32.75
N ASN A 498 -10.14 -16.53 -32.51
CA ASN A 498 -11.34 -16.04 -33.19
C ASN A 498 -11.97 -14.80 -32.52
N ASN A 499 -11.60 -14.52 -31.25
CA ASN A 499 -12.11 -13.36 -30.52
C ASN A 499 -10.99 -12.68 -29.69
N PRO A 500 -10.21 -11.79 -30.31
CA PRO A 500 -9.10 -11.10 -29.64
C PRO A 500 -9.56 -10.24 -28.44
N LYS A 501 -10.77 -9.71 -28.44
CA LYS A 501 -11.28 -8.88 -27.33
C LYS A 501 -11.67 -9.72 -26.13
N LEU A 502 -12.23 -10.90 -26.36
CA LEU A 502 -12.43 -11.88 -25.31
C LEU A 502 -11.09 -12.36 -24.74
N HIS A 503 -10.12 -12.65 -25.60
CA HIS A 503 -8.77 -13.02 -25.15
C HIS A 503 -8.14 -11.95 -24.25
N CYS A 504 -8.23 -10.68 -24.66
CA CYS A 504 -7.73 -9.55 -23.87
C CYS A 504 -8.44 -9.43 -22.51
N ALA A 505 -9.77 -9.62 -22.46
CA ALA A 505 -10.52 -9.61 -21.20
C ALA A 505 -10.16 -10.79 -20.29
N LEU A 506 -9.96 -11.99 -20.86
CA LEU A 506 -9.46 -13.15 -20.14
C LEU A 506 -8.04 -12.94 -19.59
N PHE A 507 -7.13 -12.36 -20.40
CA PHE A 507 -5.80 -11.95 -19.96
C PHE A 507 -5.88 -10.99 -18.77
N PHE A 508 -6.70 -9.93 -18.87
CA PHE A 508 -6.93 -8.96 -17.80
C PHE A 508 -7.46 -9.64 -16.53
N PHE A 509 -8.42 -10.55 -16.66
CA PHE A 509 -8.97 -11.32 -15.55
C PHE A 509 -7.89 -12.21 -14.90
N MET A 510 -7.15 -13.00 -15.69
CA MET A 510 -6.08 -13.86 -15.18
C MET A 510 -5.03 -13.06 -14.41
N ARG A 511 -4.60 -11.91 -14.93
CA ARG A 511 -3.61 -11.03 -14.28
C ARG A 511 -4.08 -10.51 -12.92
N ASN A 512 -5.38 -10.34 -12.73
CA ASN A 512 -5.92 -9.81 -11.49
C ASN A 512 -6.19 -10.87 -10.44
N TYR A 513 -6.53 -12.11 -10.82
CA TYR A 513 -6.97 -13.16 -9.91
C TYR A 513 -5.99 -14.33 -9.75
N ALA A 514 -4.95 -14.42 -10.57
CA ALA A 514 -3.90 -15.42 -10.40
C ALA A 514 -3.09 -15.19 -9.13
N TYR A 515 -2.66 -16.26 -8.48
CA TYR A 515 -1.86 -16.24 -7.27
C TYR A 515 -0.64 -15.32 -7.41
N SER A 516 -0.49 -14.37 -6.50
CA SER A 516 0.58 -13.33 -6.49
C SER A 516 0.73 -12.55 -7.79
N GLY A 517 -0.27 -12.55 -8.68
CA GLY A 517 -0.16 -11.94 -10.00
C GLY A 517 0.92 -12.56 -10.88
N MET A 518 1.31 -13.81 -10.59
CA MET A 518 2.31 -14.53 -11.37
C MET A 518 1.85 -14.82 -12.78
N PHE A 519 2.81 -14.94 -13.68
CA PHE A 519 2.61 -15.41 -15.04
C PHE A 519 3.55 -16.60 -15.30
N ARG A 520 2.98 -17.77 -15.44
CA ARG A 520 3.73 -18.99 -15.67
C ARG A 520 2.97 -19.85 -16.65
N TYR A 521 3.71 -20.40 -17.61
CA TYR A 521 3.19 -21.32 -18.62
C TYR A 521 3.78 -22.71 -18.43
N SER A 522 3.02 -23.72 -18.81
CA SER A 522 3.50 -25.11 -18.91
C SER A 522 4.46 -25.25 -20.09
N SER A 523 5.15 -26.38 -20.19
CA SER A 523 5.97 -26.74 -21.37
C SER A 523 5.17 -26.79 -22.68
N LYS A 524 3.84 -26.87 -22.59
CA LYS A 524 2.92 -26.81 -23.73
C LYS A 524 2.46 -25.40 -24.09
N GLY A 525 2.96 -24.38 -23.40
CA GLY A 525 2.54 -22.98 -23.58
C GLY A 525 1.22 -22.61 -22.94
N GLU A 526 0.62 -23.45 -22.06
CA GLU A 526 -0.63 -23.16 -21.37
C GLU A 526 -0.38 -22.40 -20.07
N PHE A 527 -1.16 -21.37 -19.80
CA PHE A 527 -1.15 -20.65 -18.52
C PHE A 527 -1.60 -21.59 -17.38
N ASN A 528 -0.75 -21.76 -16.36
CA ASN A 528 -0.96 -22.76 -15.32
C ASN A 528 -0.90 -22.25 -13.88
N VAL A 529 -1.03 -20.93 -13.66
CA VAL A 529 -1.07 -20.37 -12.31
C VAL A 529 -2.42 -20.64 -11.65
N PRO A 530 -2.46 -21.05 -10.37
CA PRO A 530 -3.71 -21.25 -9.65
C PRO A 530 -4.37 -19.93 -9.26
N TYR A 531 -5.63 -20.00 -8.81
CA TYR A 531 -6.35 -18.90 -8.19
C TYR A 531 -5.62 -18.40 -6.93
N GLY A 532 -5.70 -17.11 -6.65
CA GLY A 532 -5.04 -16.47 -5.50
C GLY A 532 -5.62 -16.82 -4.13
N GLY A 533 -6.79 -17.47 -4.08
CA GLY A 533 -7.42 -17.96 -2.83
C GLY A 533 -8.24 -16.90 -2.11
N ILE A 534 -8.52 -17.13 -0.81
CA ILE A 534 -9.41 -16.32 0.03
C ILE A 534 -9.10 -14.82 -0.04
N ALA A 535 -7.83 -14.43 -0.02
CA ALA A 535 -7.42 -13.03 -0.10
C ALA A 535 -7.89 -12.30 -1.38
N TYR A 536 -8.36 -13.04 -2.37
CA TYR A 536 -8.89 -12.49 -3.63
C TYR A 536 -10.42 -12.55 -3.74
N ASN A 537 -11.12 -13.13 -2.74
CA ASN A 537 -12.58 -13.28 -2.77
C ASN A 537 -13.31 -11.92 -2.86
N SER A 538 -12.87 -10.93 -2.09
CA SER A 538 -13.46 -9.59 -2.06
C SER A 538 -12.97 -8.67 -3.18
N LYS A 539 -12.02 -9.12 -4.01
CA LYS A 539 -11.46 -8.31 -5.09
C LYS A 539 -12.43 -8.20 -6.25
N LEU A 540 -12.76 -6.96 -6.64
CA LEU A 540 -13.62 -6.65 -7.77
C LEU A 540 -12.83 -5.90 -8.85
N LEU A 541 -13.18 -6.12 -10.11
CA LEU A 541 -12.57 -5.43 -11.26
C LEU A 541 -13.22 -4.07 -11.54
N ASN A 542 -14.42 -3.83 -11.04
CA ASN A 542 -15.21 -2.63 -11.30
C ASN A 542 -14.42 -1.33 -11.03
N LYS A 543 -13.65 -1.26 -9.91
CA LYS A 543 -12.81 -0.08 -9.60
C LYS A 543 -11.78 0.19 -10.71
N LYS A 544 -11.14 -0.87 -11.22
CA LYS A 544 -10.20 -0.75 -12.34
C LYS A 544 -10.89 -0.39 -13.64
N LEU A 545 -12.03 -0.99 -13.92
CA LEU A 545 -12.83 -0.68 -15.12
C LEU A 545 -13.32 0.77 -15.11
N HIS A 546 -13.72 1.30 -13.94
CA HIS A 546 -14.03 2.72 -13.79
C HIS A 546 -12.80 3.61 -14.00
N TYR A 547 -11.65 3.23 -13.40
CA TYR A 547 -10.40 3.95 -13.62
C TYR A 547 -10.01 3.98 -15.09
N TYR A 548 -10.17 2.89 -15.84
CA TYR A 548 -9.89 2.86 -17.28
C TYR A 548 -10.80 3.77 -18.12
N LYS A 549 -11.99 4.09 -17.59
CA LYS A 549 -12.95 5.03 -18.21
C LYS A 549 -12.80 6.47 -17.69
N SER A 550 -11.83 6.75 -16.80
CA SER A 550 -11.63 8.09 -16.23
C SER A 550 -11.16 9.09 -17.29
N LYS A 551 -11.55 10.35 -17.10
CA LYS A 551 -11.18 11.44 -18.03
C LYS A 551 -9.69 11.69 -18.05
N GLU A 552 -9.04 11.56 -16.91
CA GLU A 552 -7.61 11.74 -16.69
C GLU A 552 -6.82 10.72 -17.51
N LEU A 553 -7.16 9.44 -17.38
CA LEU A 553 -6.51 8.38 -18.12
C LEU A 553 -6.74 8.48 -19.63
N ILE A 554 -7.97 8.75 -20.06
CA ILE A 554 -8.30 8.97 -21.47
C ILE A 554 -7.50 10.16 -22.04
N SER A 555 -7.35 11.24 -21.27
CA SER A 555 -6.55 12.40 -21.70
C SER A 555 -5.06 12.05 -21.83
N HIS A 556 -4.53 11.21 -20.94
CA HIS A 556 -3.16 10.72 -20.98
C HIS A 556 -2.91 9.87 -22.24
N PHE A 557 -3.82 8.94 -22.55
CA PHE A 557 -3.74 8.12 -23.76
C PHE A 557 -3.85 8.93 -25.06
N LYS A 558 -4.60 10.02 -25.11
CA LYS A 558 -4.67 10.92 -26.28
C LYS A 558 -3.31 11.52 -26.67
N LYS A 559 -2.37 11.62 -25.73
CA LYS A 559 -1.00 12.09 -25.94
C LYS A 559 -0.03 10.93 -26.27
N THR A 560 -0.52 9.68 -26.28
CA THR A 560 0.31 8.46 -26.29
C THR A 560 0.27 7.77 -27.65
N LYS A 561 1.41 7.28 -28.10
CA LYS A 561 1.54 6.32 -29.21
C LYS A 561 2.02 4.98 -28.67
N ILE A 562 1.31 3.93 -29.00
CA ILE A 562 1.51 2.57 -28.50
C ILE A 562 2.09 1.70 -29.61
N TYR A 563 3.12 0.93 -29.28
CA TYR A 563 3.83 0.05 -30.22
C TYR A 563 3.97 -1.36 -29.63
N ASN A 564 4.08 -2.35 -30.51
CA ASN A 564 4.41 -3.73 -30.19
C ASN A 564 5.53 -4.20 -31.10
N LEU A 565 6.74 -3.81 -30.78
CA LEU A 565 7.94 -4.05 -31.59
C LEU A 565 9.08 -4.57 -30.71
N ASP A 566 10.13 -5.13 -31.36
CA ASP A 566 11.43 -5.27 -30.69
C ASP A 566 11.93 -3.89 -30.24
N PHE A 567 12.57 -3.81 -29.08
CA PHE A 567 12.99 -2.54 -28.47
C PHE A 567 13.88 -1.69 -29.38
N GLU A 568 14.81 -2.34 -30.14
CA GLU A 568 15.71 -1.63 -31.04
C GLU A 568 14.95 -1.13 -32.26
N GLN A 569 14.07 -1.95 -32.84
CA GLN A 569 13.19 -1.54 -33.92
C GLN A 569 12.30 -0.37 -33.54
N PHE A 570 11.77 -0.41 -32.31
CA PHE A 570 10.98 0.69 -31.75
C PHE A 570 11.81 1.97 -31.65
N LEU A 571 12.98 1.93 -31.01
CA LEU A 571 13.85 3.09 -30.84
C LEU A 571 14.30 3.66 -32.21
N ARG A 572 14.65 2.81 -33.18
CA ARG A 572 14.97 3.23 -34.55
C ARG A 572 13.78 3.85 -35.28
N THR A 573 12.56 3.42 -34.98
CA THR A 573 11.30 3.98 -35.52
C THR A 573 11.02 5.37 -34.96
N ILE A 574 11.13 5.54 -33.62
CA ILE A 574 10.84 6.81 -32.93
C ILE A 574 11.90 7.87 -33.20
N LYS A 575 13.14 7.47 -33.41
CA LYS A 575 14.32 8.34 -33.62
C LYS A 575 14.40 9.39 -32.48
N PRO A 576 14.81 8.97 -31.28
CA PRO A 576 14.89 9.85 -30.11
C PRO A 576 15.85 11.03 -30.39
N LYS A 577 15.47 12.21 -29.84
CA LYS A 577 16.19 13.49 -30.02
C LYS A 577 16.75 13.98 -28.69
N GLU A 578 17.64 14.96 -28.69
CA GLU A 578 18.29 15.52 -27.49
C GLU A 578 17.32 16.00 -26.40
N ASN A 579 16.12 16.49 -26.79
CA ASN A 579 15.08 16.96 -25.85
C ASN A 579 14.07 15.87 -25.46
N ASP A 580 14.37 14.60 -25.71
CA ASP A 580 13.56 13.46 -25.30
C ASP A 580 14.16 12.81 -24.07
N PHE A 581 13.30 12.13 -23.32
CA PHE A 581 13.72 11.29 -22.19
C PHE A 581 13.28 9.86 -22.42
N ILE A 582 14.24 8.94 -22.36
CA ILE A 582 14.00 7.49 -22.46
C ILE A 582 14.15 6.89 -21.07
N PHE A 583 13.12 6.21 -20.60
CA PHE A 583 13.20 5.37 -19.41
C PHE A 583 13.26 3.89 -19.82
N LEU A 584 14.14 3.14 -19.16
CA LEU A 584 14.45 1.75 -19.52
C LEU A 584 14.37 0.85 -18.29
N ASP A 585 13.55 -0.17 -18.37
CA ASP A 585 13.43 -1.27 -17.41
C ASP A 585 13.49 -2.61 -18.15
N PRO A 586 14.62 -2.94 -18.76
CA PRO A 586 14.74 -4.18 -19.54
C PRO A 586 14.67 -5.41 -18.63
N PRO A 587 14.26 -6.58 -19.16
CA PRO A 587 14.32 -7.85 -18.42
C PRO A 587 15.73 -8.12 -17.89
N TYR A 588 15.81 -8.64 -16.65
CA TYR A 588 17.11 -8.82 -15.98
C TYR A 588 17.90 -10.00 -16.56
N ASP A 589 19.24 -9.88 -16.54
CA ASP A 589 20.17 -10.96 -16.84
C ASP A 589 20.17 -12.00 -15.71
N SER A 590 19.15 -12.86 -15.67
CA SER A 590 19.06 -13.97 -14.75
C SER A 590 18.75 -15.25 -15.52
N GLU A 591 19.33 -16.39 -15.09
CA GLU A 591 19.14 -17.72 -15.69
C GLU A 591 17.67 -18.17 -15.80
N PHE A 592 16.74 -17.41 -15.24
CA PHE A 592 15.30 -17.69 -15.17
C PHE A 592 14.41 -16.56 -15.72
N SER A 593 14.81 -15.96 -16.84
CA SER A 593 13.96 -14.96 -17.54
C SER A 593 12.78 -15.60 -18.31
N THR A 594 12.16 -16.63 -17.77
CA THR A 594 10.95 -17.29 -18.33
C THR A 594 9.66 -16.48 -18.14
N TYR A 595 9.75 -15.15 -17.97
CA TYR A 595 8.59 -14.29 -18.00
C TYR A 595 8.13 -14.10 -19.44
N ALA A 596 6.92 -14.59 -19.73
CA ALA A 596 6.20 -14.35 -20.98
C ALA A 596 6.84 -14.89 -22.28
N GLN A 597 7.30 -16.15 -22.30
CA GLN A 597 7.71 -16.88 -23.52
C GLN A 597 8.84 -16.24 -24.37
N ASN A 598 9.41 -15.11 -23.95
CA ASN A 598 10.43 -14.37 -24.68
C ASN A 598 11.69 -14.21 -23.83
N ALA A 599 12.76 -14.86 -24.25
CA ALA A 599 14.06 -14.74 -23.61
C ALA A 599 14.73 -13.43 -24.05
N PHE A 600 14.83 -12.45 -23.14
CA PHE A 600 15.74 -11.33 -23.33
C PHE A 600 17.16 -11.80 -22.96
N THR A 601 18.00 -11.94 -23.97
CA THR A 601 19.31 -12.61 -23.84
C THR A 601 20.41 -11.60 -23.47
N ARG A 602 21.61 -12.12 -23.16
CA ARG A 602 22.81 -11.28 -23.00
C ARG A 602 23.17 -10.53 -24.29
N ASP A 603 22.88 -11.10 -25.47
CA ASP A 603 23.11 -10.39 -26.73
C ASP A 603 22.11 -9.25 -26.94
N ASP A 604 20.89 -9.39 -26.46
CA ASP A 604 19.91 -8.28 -26.41
C ASP A 604 20.36 -7.16 -25.47
N GLN A 605 20.96 -7.51 -24.30
CA GLN A 605 21.56 -6.51 -23.40
C GLN A 605 22.71 -5.75 -24.06
N LYS A 606 23.56 -6.44 -24.84
CA LYS A 606 24.64 -5.80 -25.64
C LYS A 606 24.06 -4.89 -26.73
N ARG A 607 23.06 -5.36 -27.48
CA ARG A 607 22.38 -4.54 -28.53
C ARG A 607 21.81 -3.26 -27.93
N LEU A 608 21.19 -3.37 -26.75
CA LEU A 608 20.64 -2.22 -26.07
C LEU A 608 21.73 -1.25 -25.61
N ALA A 609 22.81 -1.76 -25.00
CA ALA A 609 23.94 -0.94 -24.59
C ALA A 609 24.61 -0.25 -25.76
N ASP A 610 24.86 -0.98 -26.85
CA ASP A 610 25.47 -0.44 -28.06
C ASP A 610 24.66 0.69 -28.67
N TYR A 611 23.33 0.52 -28.76
CA TYR A 611 22.45 1.58 -29.26
C TYR A 611 22.48 2.81 -28.35
N LEU A 612 22.35 2.62 -27.02
CA LEU A 612 22.24 3.72 -26.04
C LEU A 612 23.56 4.54 -25.96
N ILE A 613 24.70 3.88 -26.03
CA ILE A 613 26.01 4.52 -25.86
C ILE A 613 26.48 5.15 -27.17
N ASN A 614 26.31 4.46 -28.30
CA ASN A 614 26.95 4.85 -29.55
C ASN A 614 26.04 5.63 -30.52
N GLU A 615 24.71 5.44 -30.42
CA GLU A 615 23.76 6.01 -31.39
C GLU A 615 22.74 6.98 -30.80
N CYS A 616 22.36 6.80 -29.52
CA CYS A 616 21.28 7.54 -28.91
C CYS A 616 21.71 8.97 -28.54
N LYS A 617 20.97 9.97 -29.06
CA LYS A 617 21.19 11.39 -28.75
C LYS A 617 20.30 11.90 -27.60
N ALA A 618 19.29 11.12 -27.21
CA ALA A 618 18.36 11.48 -26.14
C ALA A 618 18.99 11.26 -24.78
N LYS A 619 18.46 11.94 -23.77
CA LYS A 619 18.75 11.61 -22.37
C LYS A 619 18.05 10.31 -22.01
N TRP A 620 18.76 9.41 -21.35
CA TRP A 620 18.17 8.14 -20.94
C TRP A 620 18.54 7.78 -19.50
N MET A 621 17.63 7.06 -18.87
CA MET A 621 17.77 6.49 -17.52
C MET A 621 17.37 5.03 -17.57
N MET A 622 18.18 4.18 -16.98
CA MET A 622 17.91 2.75 -16.85
C MET A 622 17.94 2.33 -15.39
N ILE A 623 16.99 1.47 -15.00
CA ILE A 623 17.03 0.75 -13.73
C ILE A 623 17.13 -0.75 -14.02
N ILE A 624 18.20 -1.38 -13.55
CA ILE A 624 18.46 -2.80 -13.79
C ILE A 624 19.16 -3.44 -12.58
N LYS A 625 19.02 -4.76 -12.42
CA LYS A 625 19.76 -5.52 -11.40
C LYS A 625 21.26 -5.39 -11.61
N ASN A 626 22.00 -5.15 -10.51
CA ASN A 626 23.46 -5.11 -10.57
C ASN A 626 24.02 -6.53 -10.78
N THR A 627 24.74 -6.70 -11.89
CA THR A 627 25.57 -7.87 -12.19
C THR A 627 26.87 -7.39 -12.82
N ASP A 628 27.97 -8.14 -12.67
CA ASP A 628 29.28 -7.78 -13.28
C ASP A 628 29.17 -7.61 -14.78
N PHE A 629 28.32 -8.40 -15.42
CA PHE A 629 28.07 -8.31 -16.86
C PHE A 629 27.41 -6.98 -17.26
N ILE A 630 26.33 -6.59 -16.57
CA ILE A 630 25.63 -5.32 -16.83
C ILE A 630 26.52 -4.14 -16.48
N TYR A 631 27.18 -4.17 -15.31
CA TYR A 631 28.12 -3.12 -14.92
C TYR A 631 29.19 -2.90 -16.00
N GLY A 632 29.82 -3.97 -16.48
CA GLY A 632 30.87 -3.90 -17.55
C GLY A 632 30.38 -3.38 -18.89
N LEU A 633 29.08 -3.54 -19.22
CA LEU A 633 28.51 -2.98 -20.44
C LEU A 633 28.42 -1.45 -20.40
N TYR A 634 28.02 -0.90 -19.22
CA TYR A 634 27.72 0.52 -19.06
C TYR A 634 28.82 1.34 -18.38
N ASP A 635 29.90 0.71 -17.88
CA ASP A 635 31.07 1.40 -17.33
C ASP A 635 31.90 2.03 -18.47
N LYS A 636 31.40 3.15 -19.00
CA LYS A 636 31.94 3.87 -20.16
C LYS A 636 31.97 5.36 -19.88
N GLU A 637 32.87 6.06 -20.55
CA GLU A 637 32.94 7.52 -20.51
C GLU A 637 31.60 8.16 -20.93
N GLY A 638 31.12 9.12 -20.14
CA GLY A 638 29.83 9.78 -20.37
C GLY A 638 28.61 9.05 -19.82
N VAL A 639 28.79 7.93 -19.10
CA VAL A 639 27.72 7.20 -18.41
C VAL A 639 27.91 7.28 -16.90
N ASN A 640 26.85 7.68 -16.20
CA ASN A 640 26.83 7.76 -14.74
C ASN A 640 26.12 6.53 -14.15
N ILE A 641 26.78 5.81 -13.25
CA ILE A 641 26.24 4.64 -12.59
C ILE A 641 26.13 4.93 -11.10
N ARG A 642 24.92 4.77 -10.55
CA ARG A 642 24.62 4.83 -9.10
C ARG A 642 24.01 3.52 -8.67
N THR A 643 24.26 3.11 -7.44
CA THR A 643 23.69 1.89 -6.86
C THR A 643 22.63 2.24 -5.84
N PHE A 644 21.58 1.43 -5.73
CA PHE A 644 20.61 1.46 -4.65
C PHE A 644 20.11 0.06 -4.34
N ASP A 645 19.71 -0.18 -3.10
CA ASP A 645 19.23 -1.49 -2.67
C ASP A 645 17.72 -1.62 -2.91
N LYS A 646 17.32 -2.77 -3.42
CA LYS A 646 15.92 -3.16 -3.63
C LYS A 646 15.61 -4.45 -2.90
N GLU A 647 14.49 -4.47 -2.18
CA GLU A 647 13.97 -5.69 -1.57
C GLU A 647 12.86 -6.30 -2.42
N TYR A 648 12.96 -7.61 -2.71
CA TYR A 648 11.90 -8.36 -3.39
C TYR A 648 10.96 -9.01 -2.38
N VAL A 649 9.65 -8.78 -2.55
CA VAL A 649 8.61 -9.37 -1.69
C VAL A 649 8.49 -10.89 -1.90
N VAL A 650 8.89 -11.40 -3.06
CA VAL A 650 8.84 -12.84 -3.39
C VAL A 650 10.10 -13.23 -4.15
N SER A 651 10.97 -14.04 -3.53
CA SER A 651 12.08 -14.73 -4.20
C SER A 651 11.77 -16.23 -4.28
N PHE A 652 11.79 -16.79 -5.50
CA PHE A 652 11.41 -18.20 -5.74
C PHE A 652 12.53 -19.21 -5.44
N MET A 653 13.79 -18.80 -5.37
CA MET A 653 14.94 -19.71 -5.29
C MET A 653 15.80 -19.57 -4.05
N ASN A 654 15.91 -18.41 -3.43
CA ASN A 654 16.67 -18.22 -2.20
C ASN A 654 15.84 -17.43 -1.18
N ARG A 655 15.28 -18.12 -0.20
CA ARG A 655 14.53 -17.49 0.90
C ARG A 655 15.37 -16.57 1.78
N ASN A 656 16.69 -16.58 1.62
CA ASN A 656 17.66 -15.85 2.46
C ASN A 656 18.24 -14.59 1.81
N ASP A 657 18.19 -14.42 0.46
CA ASP A 657 18.70 -13.22 -0.23
C ASP A 657 17.54 -12.31 -0.65
N LYS A 658 17.07 -11.50 0.28
CA LYS A 658 16.01 -10.51 0.01
C LYS A 658 16.53 -9.19 -0.54
N LYS A 659 17.80 -8.86 -0.33
CA LYS A 659 18.42 -7.60 -0.79
C LYS A 659 19.16 -7.82 -2.09
N VAL A 660 18.77 -7.10 -3.12
CA VAL A 660 19.45 -7.10 -4.42
C VAL A 660 19.78 -5.67 -4.80
N THR A 661 21.06 -5.41 -4.99
CA THR A 661 21.52 -4.09 -5.45
C THR A 661 21.11 -3.86 -6.89
N HIS A 662 20.53 -2.70 -7.16
CA HIS A 662 20.16 -2.22 -8.49
C HIS A 662 21.08 -1.09 -8.92
N LEU A 663 21.23 -0.95 -10.22
CA LEU A 663 21.90 0.16 -10.87
C LEU A 663 20.85 1.16 -11.37
N LEU A 664 21.07 2.43 -11.09
CA LEU A 664 20.48 3.54 -11.81
C LEU A 664 21.56 4.12 -12.71
N ILE A 665 21.36 3.99 -14.01
CA ILE A 665 22.34 4.34 -15.05
C ILE A 665 21.78 5.47 -15.91
N THR A 666 22.56 6.53 -16.11
CA THR A 666 22.16 7.68 -16.96
C THR A 666 23.30 8.17 -17.84
N ASN A 667 22.96 8.87 -18.93
CA ASN A 667 23.95 9.55 -19.80
C ASN A 667 23.98 11.07 -19.60
N TYR A 668 23.54 11.56 -18.43
CA TYR A 668 23.51 12.99 -18.10
C TYR A 668 23.81 13.20 -16.63
#